data_cefa7810bbc69e75c09c54fb343fa34e
#
_entry.id   cefa7810bbc69e75c09c54fb343fa34e
#
_cell.length_a   1.000
_cell.length_b   1.000
_cell.length_c   1.000
_cell.angle_alpha   90.00
_cell.angle_beta   90.00
_cell.angle_gamma   90.00
#
_symmetry.space_group_name_H-M   'P 1'
#
loop_
_entity.id
_entity.type
_entity.pdbx_description
1 polymer ?
#
loop_
_entity_poly.entity_id
_entity_poly.type
_entity_poly.pdbx_seq_one_letter_code
_entity_poly.pdbx_strand_id
1 'polypeptide(L)'
;MQDFVLFQDDFSGFALGPLPFDREHSANGEYHYVENPGYGGDWYDPITNCWFRGPNWVVTRQDGHHVMEQMRVRNPLTHGVCSTLVAGDKDWSDYTAEVDLRALCTTDQVGLLVRYQASLQHYALFFANQELQLVRVIKTDRTVIARAPVSYSCDKFIHICAEVRGPRITCFVDGREVLSAQDDTYRTGCVALAGYMPAQFANVRVSCTEAQADAFSRAKAEKAVRLAQKRAKYAQPRLWKRFDLGNWGSSRQIRFGHLTGTDEVFFVMAQHQKRVYKERYCNISCLTAVSIDTGRILWQWGEPSPLAVNQDTTCDLPFQIYDIDNDGCDEVIMASDFKLQILDGRTGECRKYIDTPYNEEDPTQILGIEFQVHAFDRLNVDAIRIVNVSGKARPSDILIKDRYARLYIYNDQLELQWKFTHNNTGHFPYAYDFNGDGKDEIFSCYNMISADGKLIWELPIDTDHTDEIIIGRFDPDIDDDLIAIVSGWQGFMIVDKQGHILSRDINGHGQRISAGNYLPEMKGMQICTTTYWENQGIIYMYDCKGRELWHMEPSSNGNVIAPVNWQGDGTELVLLNGNVKYGGMIDGEGDRVVTFPDDGHPDMCAEVIDLTGDHRDEIVLWDHDRMYIYTQDRPCEIKGREYVPDKYPHYNSSNYRGEYSFPKWIEKPEENA
;
A
#
# COMPACT_ATOMS: atom_id res chain seq x y z
N MET A 1 -22.34 -39.40 10.98
CA MET A 1 -22.93 -38.05 10.91
C MET A 1 -22.72 -37.58 9.49
N GLN A 2 -23.73 -37.00 8.88
CA GLN A 2 -23.59 -36.49 7.51
C GLN A 2 -22.75 -35.21 7.58
N ASP A 3 -21.65 -35.14 6.80
CA ASP A 3 -20.79 -33.96 6.77
C ASP A 3 -21.50 -32.81 6.06
N PHE A 4 -21.51 -31.65 6.66
CA PHE A 4 -21.99 -30.41 6.05
C PHE A 4 -20.89 -29.81 5.16
N VAL A 5 -21.23 -29.53 3.88
CA VAL A 5 -20.29 -28.93 2.92
C VAL A 5 -20.30 -27.42 3.09
N LEU A 6 -19.18 -26.85 3.52
CA LEU A 6 -18.96 -25.40 3.62
C LEU A 6 -18.61 -24.79 2.26
N PHE A 7 -17.82 -25.49 1.47
CA PHE A 7 -17.35 -25.07 0.16
C PHE A 7 -17.01 -26.28 -0.71
N GLN A 8 -17.28 -26.20 -2.00
CA GLN A 8 -16.77 -27.18 -2.96
C GLN A 8 -16.65 -26.54 -4.36
N ASP A 9 -15.64 -26.93 -5.11
CA ASP A 9 -15.45 -26.50 -6.49
C ASP A 9 -14.68 -27.57 -7.28
N ASP A 10 -15.19 -27.92 -8.44
CA ASP A 10 -14.55 -28.79 -9.43
C ASP A 10 -14.05 -28.01 -10.65
N PHE A 11 -14.13 -26.69 -10.59
CA PHE A 11 -13.75 -25.74 -11.62
C PHE A 11 -14.54 -25.82 -12.93
N SER A 12 -15.58 -26.65 -13.01
CA SER A 12 -16.40 -26.81 -14.23
C SER A 12 -17.19 -25.53 -14.57
N GLY A 13 -17.43 -24.67 -13.59
CA GLY A 13 -18.10 -23.38 -13.76
C GLY A 13 -17.25 -22.29 -14.44
N PHE A 14 -15.94 -22.51 -14.60
CA PHE A 14 -15.04 -21.52 -15.18
C PHE A 14 -14.83 -21.75 -16.67
N ALA A 15 -14.62 -20.65 -17.42
CA ALA A 15 -14.10 -20.74 -18.77
C ALA A 15 -12.64 -21.23 -18.78
N LEU A 16 -12.23 -21.92 -19.85
CA LEU A 16 -10.82 -22.25 -20.04
C LEU A 16 -10.00 -20.99 -20.30
N GLY A 17 -8.85 -20.91 -19.67
CA GLY A 17 -7.95 -19.78 -19.80
C GLY A 17 -7.56 -19.18 -18.45
N PRO A 18 -6.96 -18.00 -18.45
CA PRO A 18 -6.52 -17.31 -17.23
C PRO A 18 -7.67 -17.08 -16.26
N LEU A 19 -7.37 -17.17 -14.96
CA LEU A 19 -8.30 -16.68 -13.94
C LEU A 19 -8.53 -15.19 -14.19
N PRO A 20 -9.77 -14.70 -14.10
CA PRO A 20 -10.08 -13.32 -14.44
C PRO A 20 -9.20 -12.31 -13.75
N PHE A 21 -8.63 -11.39 -14.51
CA PHE A 21 -7.89 -10.24 -14.05
C PHE A 21 -8.37 -9.01 -14.81
N ASP A 22 -8.85 -8.03 -14.10
CA ASP A 22 -9.35 -6.78 -14.68
C ASP A 22 -8.19 -5.83 -14.96
N ARG A 23 -7.69 -5.86 -16.19
CA ARG A 23 -6.57 -5.00 -16.62
C ARG A 23 -6.98 -3.56 -16.90
N GLU A 24 -8.24 -3.33 -17.22
CA GLU A 24 -8.74 -2.01 -17.61
C GLU A 24 -8.93 -1.09 -16.40
N HIS A 25 -9.36 -1.67 -15.28
CA HIS A 25 -9.62 -0.95 -14.04
C HIS A 25 -8.54 -1.18 -12.96
N SER A 26 -7.39 -1.69 -13.36
CA SER A 26 -6.29 -1.95 -12.45
C SER A 26 -5.10 -1.07 -12.78
N ALA A 27 -4.45 -0.57 -11.74
CA ALA A 27 -3.09 -0.07 -11.81
C ALA A 27 -2.16 -1.04 -11.08
N ASN A 28 -0.91 -0.70 -10.94
CA ASN A 28 -0.02 -1.39 -10.02
C ASN A 28 -0.39 -0.96 -8.61
N GLY A 29 -1.00 -1.80 -7.81
CA GLY A 29 -1.53 -1.50 -6.47
C GLY A 29 -0.51 -1.08 -5.41
N GLU A 30 0.65 -0.64 -5.81
CA GLU A 30 1.78 -0.34 -4.93
C GLU A 30 1.56 0.89 -4.04
N TYR A 31 0.82 1.89 -4.51
CA TYR A 31 0.62 3.11 -3.75
C TYR A 31 -0.88 3.31 -3.41
N HIS A 32 -1.50 4.32 -3.94
CA HIS A 32 -2.92 4.60 -3.75
C HIS A 32 -3.78 4.20 -4.98
N TYR A 33 -3.35 3.16 -5.66
CA TYR A 33 -4.01 2.61 -6.84
C TYR A 33 -4.50 1.19 -6.55
N VAL A 34 -5.72 0.90 -6.93
CA VAL A 34 -6.26 -0.45 -6.77
C VAL A 34 -5.70 -1.38 -7.84
N GLU A 35 -5.17 -2.50 -7.44
CA GLU A 35 -4.99 -3.63 -8.33
C GLU A 35 -6.18 -4.56 -8.15
N ASN A 36 -6.97 -4.71 -9.19
CA ASN A 36 -8.12 -5.59 -9.19
C ASN A 36 -7.69 -6.97 -9.73
N PRO A 37 -7.47 -7.97 -8.86
CA PRO A 37 -7.03 -9.29 -9.29
C PRO A 37 -8.09 -10.05 -10.09
N GLY A 38 -9.35 -9.51 -10.12
CA GLY A 38 -10.47 -10.24 -10.62
C GLY A 38 -10.90 -11.37 -9.66
N TYR A 39 -12.18 -11.70 -9.69
CA TYR A 39 -12.74 -12.79 -8.90
C TYR A 39 -13.28 -13.85 -9.82
N GLY A 40 -12.84 -15.08 -9.61
CA GLY A 40 -13.43 -16.26 -10.21
C GLY A 40 -14.30 -17.00 -9.19
N GLY A 41 -15.62 -16.81 -9.24
CA GLY A 41 -16.51 -17.38 -8.22
C GLY A 41 -16.15 -16.86 -6.82
N ASP A 42 -15.89 -17.79 -5.89
CA ASP A 42 -15.48 -17.47 -4.51
C ASP A 42 -13.96 -17.49 -4.30
N TRP A 43 -13.17 -17.55 -5.38
CA TRP A 43 -11.72 -17.55 -5.34
C TRP A 43 -11.14 -16.17 -5.56
N TYR A 44 -10.04 -15.86 -4.84
CA TYR A 44 -9.22 -14.70 -5.10
C TYR A 44 -7.72 -15.01 -5.02
N ASP A 45 -6.92 -14.32 -5.83
CA ASP A 45 -5.46 -14.40 -5.83
C ASP A 45 -4.91 -13.20 -5.05
N PRO A 46 -4.38 -13.39 -3.81
CA PRO A 46 -3.82 -12.29 -3.02
C PRO A 46 -2.41 -11.91 -3.48
N ILE A 47 -1.81 -12.66 -4.40
CA ILE A 47 -0.42 -12.49 -4.80
C ILE A 47 -0.38 -11.77 -6.13
N THR A 48 -0.17 -10.46 -6.14
CA THR A 48 0.09 -9.76 -7.38
C THR A 48 1.47 -10.10 -7.91
N ASN A 49 1.59 -9.99 -9.19
CA ASN A 49 2.86 -10.17 -9.84
C ASN A 49 3.39 -8.84 -10.35
N CYS A 50 4.07 -8.15 -9.48
CA CYS A 50 4.64 -6.84 -9.77
C CYS A 50 5.65 -6.86 -10.93
N TRP A 51 6.32 -7.99 -11.12
CA TRP A 51 7.35 -8.15 -12.15
C TRP A 51 6.78 -8.61 -13.50
N PHE A 52 5.74 -9.45 -13.47
CA PHE A 52 5.19 -10.06 -14.67
C PHE A 52 3.67 -9.98 -14.64
N ARG A 53 3.09 -9.06 -15.34
CA ARG A 53 1.64 -8.95 -15.50
C ARG A 53 1.10 -10.12 -16.31
N GLY A 54 0.84 -11.19 -15.65
CA GLY A 54 0.23 -12.37 -16.22
C GLY A 54 -0.40 -13.22 -15.13
N PRO A 55 -1.34 -14.09 -15.47
CA PRO A 55 -2.05 -14.89 -14.49
C PRO A 55 -1.10 -15.84 -13.77
N ASN A 56 -1.28 -15.95 -12.44
CA ASN A 56 -0.66 -17.04 -11.68
C ASN A 56 -1.40 -18.35 -11.90
N TRP A 57 -2.69 -18.25 -12.21
CA TRP A 57 -3.63 -19.36 -12.28
C TRP A 57 -4.37 -19.41 -13.60
N VAL A 58 -4.54 -20.62 -14.14
CA VAL A 58 -5.20 -20.86 -15.42
C VAL A 58 -6.12 -22.06 -15.28
N VAL A 59 -7.33 -21.97 -15.79
CA VAL A 59 -8.22 -23.13 -15.90
C VAL A 59 -7.86 -23.88 -17.17
N THR A 60 -7.47 -25.14 -17.03
CA THR A 60 -7.10 -26.03 -18.13
C THR A 60 -8.01 -27.27 -18.15
N ARG A 61 -7.79 -28.16 -19.08
CA ARG A 61 -8.54 -29.41 -19.16
C ARG A 61 -7.60 -30.62 -19.08
N GLN A 62 -7.91 -31.50 -18.13
CA GLN A 62 -7.20 -32.75 -17.95
C GLN A 62 -8.22 -33.92 -17.97
N ASP A 63 -8.01 -34.91 -18.84
CA ASP A 63 -8.88 -36.09 -18.98
C ASP A 63 -10.38 -35.75 -19.11
N GLY A 64 -10.70 -34.66 -19.81
CA GLY A 64 -12.06 -34.18 -20.02
C GLY A 64 -12.63 -33.28 -18.91
N HIS A 65 -11.97 -33.16 -17.75
CA HIS A 65 -12.39 -32.34 -16.60
C HIS A 65 -11.61 -31.02 -16.53
N HIS A 66 -12.24 -29.99 -16.00
CA HIS A 66 -11.56 -28.75 -15.72
C HIS A 66 -10.66 -28.89 -14.49
N VAL A 67 -9.50 -28.28 -14.53
CA VAL A 67 -8.55 -28.22 -13.41
C VAL A 67 -8.00 -26.82 -13.29
N MET A 68 -7.73 -26.38 -12.07
CA MET A 68 -7.02 -25.16 -11.81
C MET A 68 -5.52 -25.43 -11.85
N GLU A 69 -4.81 -24.75 -12.73
CA GLU A 69 -3.38 -24.93 -12.92
C GLU A 69 -2.59 -23.72 -12.43
N GLN A 70 -1.67 -23.97 -11.51
CA GLN A 70 -0.69 -22.99 -11.07
C GLN A 70 0.46 -23.00 -12.07
N MET A 71 0.83 -21.83 -12.62
CA MET A 71 1.71 -21.71 -13.79
C MET A 71 3.12 -21.25 -13.46
N ARG A 72 3.40 -20.88 -12.22
CA ARG A 72 4.64 -20.19 -11.87
C ARG A 72 5.64 -21.09 -11.17
N VAL A 73 6.91 -20.76 -11.38
CA VAL A 73 8.02 -21.31 -10.62
C VAL A 73 8.51 -20.26 -9.62
N ARG A 74 9.20 -20.71 -8.57
CA ARG A 74 9.86 -19.79 -7.64
C ARG A 74 10.79 -18.85 -8.38
N ASN A 75 10.61 -17.57 -8.17
CA ASN A 75 11.60 -16.60 -8.62
C ASN A 75 12.73 -16.53 -7.56
N PRO A 76 13.97 -16.84 -7.92
CA PRO A 76 15.08 -16.79 -6.97
C PRO A 76 15.43 -15.37 -6.49
N LEU A 77 14.91 -14.33 -7.18
CA LEU A 77 15.10 -12.93 -6.80
C LEU A 77 14.06 -12.46 -5.79
N THR A 78 13.08 -13.29 -5.44
CA THR A 78 12.01 -12.95 -4.52
C THR A 78 12.19 -13.69 -3.19
N HIS A 79 11.58 -13.16 -2.14
CA HIS A 79 11.73 -13.70 -0.77
C HIS A 79 10.79 -14.87 -0.47
N GLY A 80 10.16 -15.40 -1.51
CA GLY A 80 9.55 -16.71 -1.44
C GLY A 80 8.11 -16.74 -0.97
N VAL A 81 7.30 -15.77 -1.33
CA VAL A 81 5.85 -15.94 -1.29
C VAL A 81 5.43 -16.82 -2.45
N CYS A 82 4.61 -17.83 -2.20
CA CYS A 82 4.12 -18.74 -3.24
C CYS A 82 2.88 -18.20 -3.92
N SER A 83 2.69 -18.57 -5.18
CA SER A 83 1.39 -18.38 -5.84
C SER A 83 0.32 -19.05 -4.98
N THR A 84 -0.71 -18.29 -4.62
CA THR A 84 -1.75 -18.70 -3.68
C THR A 84 -3.11 -18.36 -4.28
N LEU A 85 -4.07 -19.27 -4.15
CA LEU A 85 -5.45 -19.06 -4.57
C LEU A 85 -6.36 -19.43 -3.40
N VAL A 86 -7.07 -18.44 -2.87
CA VAL A 86 -7.77 -18.53 -1.58
C VAL A 86 -9.28 -18.64 -1.78
N ALA A 87 -9.92 -19.49 -0.97
CA ALA A 87 -11.36 -19.56 -0.87
C ALA A 87 -11.82 -19.83 0.56
N GLY A 88 -13.04 -19.41 0.86
CA GLY A 88 -13.68 -19.68 2.14
C GLY A 88 -13.79 -18.49 3.05
N ASP A 89 -13.94 -18.74 4.36
CA ASP A 89 -14.17 -17.72 5.36
C ASP A 89 -13.09 -17.77 6.46
N LYS A 90 -12.53 -16.64 6.84
CA LYS A 90 -11.47 -16.52 7.86
C LYS A 90 -11.92 -16.95 9.26
N ASP A 91 -13.22 -17.04 9.49
CA ASP A 91 -13.78 -17.46 10.77
C ASP A 91 -13.98 -19.00 10.88
N TRP A 92 -13.67 -19.79 9.84
CA TRP A 92 -13.73 -21.25 9.91
C TRP A 92 -12.66 -21.81 10.87
N SER A 93 -13.08 -22.59 11.86
CA SER A 93 -12.17 -23.13 12.88
C SER A 93 -11.86 -24.62 12.67
N ASP A 94 -12.85 -25.48 12.88
CA ASP A 94 -12.72 -26.93 12.84
C ASP A 94 -13.40 -27.48 11.58
N TYR A 95 -12.63 -27.86 10.59
CA TYR A 95 -13.11 -28.33 9.31
C TYR A 95 -12.19 -29.43 8.74
N THR A 96 -12.64 -30.06 7.68
CA THR A 96 -11.85 -30.96 6.83
C THR A 96 -11.74 -30.31 5.45
N ALA A 97 -10.52 -30.16 4.94
CA ALA A 97 -10.23 -29.64 3.61
C ALA A 97 -9.59 -30.73 2.75
N GLU A 98 -10.12 -30.91 1.55
CA GLU A 98 -9.73 -31.97 0.61
C GLU A 98 -9.45 -31.38 -0.78
N VAL A 99 -8.47 -31.91 -1.48
CA VAL A 99 -8.12 -31.54 -2.86
C VAL A 99 -7.41 -32.69 -3.58
N ASP A 100 -7.68 -32.85 -4.85
CA ASP A 100 -6.87 -33.65 -5.75
C ASP A 100 -5.78 -32.78 -6.37
N LEU A 101 -4.51 -33.15 -6.15
CA LEU A 101 -3.34 -32.41 -6.59
C LEU A 101 -2.45 -33.27 -7.50
N ARG A 102 -1.99 -32.69 -8.61
CA ARG A 102 -0.96 -33.27 -9.47
C ARG A 102 0.16 -32.26 -9.65
N ALA A 103 1.35 -32.57 -9.12
CA ALA A 103 2.54 -31.80 -9.41
C ALA A 103 2.96 -32.01 -10.88
N LEU A 104 3.34 -30.97 -11.59
CA LEU A 104 3.84 -31.07 -12.97
C LEU A 104 5.37 -31.15 -13.04
N CYS A 105 6.04 -30.89 -11.92
CA CYS A 105 7.45 -31.13 -11.70
C CYS A 105 7.71 -31.45 -10.22
N THR A 106 8.96 -31.73 -9.84
CA THR A 106 9.32 -32.11 -8.46
C THR A 106 10.43 -31.22 -7.91
N THR A 107 10.62 -30.04 -8.48
CA THR A 107 11.77 -29.17 -8.20
C THR A 107 11.59 -28.27 -6.98
N ASP A 108 10.35 -28.08 -6.49
CA ASP A 108 10.04 -27.23 -5.37
C ASP A 108 8.82 -27.77 -4.58
N GLN A 109 7.99 -26.93 -4.04
CA GLN A 109 6.88 -27.24 -3.13
C GLN A 109 5.53 -26.91 -3.76
N VAL A 110 4.52 -27.73 -3.48
CA VAL A 110 3.13 -27.48 -3.86
C VAL A 110 2.19 -28.16 -2.87
N GLY A 111 1.03 -27.57 -2.62
CA GLY A 111 0.08 -28.18 -1.69
C GLY A 111 -1.15 -27.36 -1.36
N LEU A 112 -1.70 -27.67 -0.18
CA LEU A 112 -2.92 -27.11 0.38
C LEU A 112 -2.57 -26.28 1.62
N LEU A 113 -3.09 -25.06 1.70
CA LEU A 113 -3.01 -24.24 2.92
C LEU A 113 -4.30 -24.38 3.72
N VAL A 114 -4.19 -24.39 5.02
CA VAL A 114 -5.30 -24.42 5.97
C VAL A 114 -5.13 -23.36 7.03
N ARG A 115 -6.24 -22.93 7.62
CA ARG A 115 -6.27 -21.80 8.58
C ARG A 115 -5.50 -20.58 8.05
N TYR A 116 -5.72 -20.30 6.78
CA TYR A 116 -5.12 -19.16 6.10
C TYR A 116 -5.74 -17.86 6.61
N GLN A 117 -4.91 -17.02 7.25
CA GLN A 117 -5.27 -15.67 7.67
C GLN A 117 -4.75 -14.62 6.67
N ALA A 118 -3.55 -14.84 6.17
CA ALA A 118 -2.89 -14.02 5.17
C ALA A 118 -1.78 -14.82 4.45
N SER A 119 -1.25 -14.27 3.38
CA SER A 119 -0.19 -14.90 2.58
C SER A 119 1.08 -15.24 3.37
N LEU A 120 1.29 -14.57 4.49
CA LEU A 120 2.38 -14.83 5.43
C LEU A 120 1.92 -15.41 6.78
N GLN A 121 0.64 -15.78 6.94
CA GLN A 121 0.08 -16.32 8.19
C GLN A 121 -0.84 -17.51 7.88
N HIS A 122 -0.30 -18.72 7.93
CA HIS A 122 -1.06 -19.95 7.64
C HIS A 122 -0.30 -21.22 8.04
N TYR A 123 -0.98 -22.35 7.95
CA TYR A 123 -0.34 -23.66 7.85
C TYR A 123 -0.38 -24.15 6.41
N ALA A 124 0.69 -24.82 5.98
CA ALA A 124 0.80 -25.40 4.65
C ALA A 124 1.12 -26.90 4.70
N LEU A 125 0.39 -27.68 3.93
CA LEU A 125 0.71 -29.05 3.63
C LEU A 125 1.39 -29.08 2.28
N PHE A 126 2.72 -29.13 2.26
CA PHE A 126 3.52 -29.14 1.04
C PHE A 126 4.11 -30.49 0.72
N PHE A 127 3.92 -30.94 -0.50
CA PHE A 127 4.78 -31.95 -1.09
C PHE A 127 6.10 -31.31 -1.52
N ALA A 128 7.18 -31.87 -1.01
CA ALA A 128 8.54 -31.44 -1.30
C ALA A 128 9.50 -32.63 -1.14
N ASN A 129 10.42 -32.85 -2.06
CA ASN A 129 11.47 -33.86 -1.94
C ASN A 129 10.99 -35.28 -1.57
N GLN A 130 9.87 -35.74 -2.13
CA GLN A 130 9.22 -37.02 -1.81
C GLN A 130 8.80 -37.14 -0.33
N GLU A 131 8.44 -36.02 0.28
CA GLU A 131 7.84 -35.92 1.62
C GLU A 131 6.58 -35.08 1.57
N LEU A 132 5.65 -35.34 2.50
CA LEU A 132 4.63 -34.39 2.91
C LEU A 132 5.12 -33.65 4.14
N GLN A 133 5.14 -32.33 4.10
CA GLN A 133 5.57 -31.47 5.20
C GLN A 133 4.39 -30.62 5.68
N LEU A 134 4.16 -30.56 6.97
CA LEU A 134 3.29 -29.57 7.60
C LEU A 134 4.16 -28.41 8.07
N VAL A 135 3.97 -27.24 7.44
CA VAL A 135 4.76 -26.03 7.67
C VAL A 135 3.89 -25.00 8.35
N ARG A 136 4.37 -24.37 9.40
CA ARG A 136 3.81 -23.15 9.98
C ARG A 136 4.53 -21.94 9.38
N VAL A 137 3.77 -20.97 8.91
CA VAL A 137 4.29 -19.71 8.38
C VAL A 137 3.81 -18.57 9.29
N ILE A 138 4.76 -17.82 9.85
CA ILE A 138 4.54 -16.62 10.65
C ILE A 138 5.42 -15.52 10.07
N LYS A 139 4.80 -14.59 9.33
CA LYS A 139 5.53 -13.56 8.60
C LYS A 139 6.58 -14.20 7.67
N THR A 140 7.86 -13.86 7.82
CA THR A 140 8.94 -14.42 7.03
C THR A 140 9.46 -15.77 7.57
N ASP A 141 9.04 -16.16 8.78
CA ASP A 141 9.49 -17.40 9.42
C ASP A 141 8.70 -18.61 8.95
N ARG A 142 9.41 -19.65 8.53
CA ARG A 142 8.86 -20.92 8.08
C ARG A 142 9.41 -22.05 8.92
N THR A 143 8.53 -22.74 9.63
CA THR A 143 8.89 -23.87 10.51
C THR A 143 8.20 -25.14 10.05
N VAL A 144 8.97 -26.16 9.69
CA VAL A 144 8.42 -27.51 9.47
C VAL A 144 8.11 -28.12 10.83
N ILE A 145 6.82 -28.28 11.16
CA ILE A 145 6.35 -28.82 12.45
C ILE A 145 6.15 -30.33 12.42
N ALA A 146 5.92 -30.90 11.24
CA ALA A 146 5.90 -32.35 11.03
C ALA A 146 6.24 -32.69 9.57
N ARG A 147 6.81 -33.88 9.34
CA ARG A 147 7.07 -34.42 8.00
C ARG A 147 6.95 -35.92 7.98
N ALA A 148 6.61 -36.47 6.83
CA ALA A 148 6.59 -37.91 6.59
C ALA A 148 6.92 -38.22 5.13
N PRO A 149 7.61 -39.33 4.84
CA PRO A 149 7.89 -39.77 3.48
C PRO A 149 6.57 -40.06 2.72
N VAL A 150 6.42 -39.47 1.56
CA VAL A 150 5.29 -39.71 0.65
C VAL A 150 5.81 -39.67 -0.76
N SER A 151 5.74 -40.80 -1.45
CA SER A 151 6.11 -40.84 -2.87
C SER A 151 4.99 -40.26 -3.73
N TYR A 152 5.35 -39.29 -4.58
CA TYR A 152 4.46 -38.71 -5.57
C TYR A 152 5.15 -38.60 -6.93
N SER A 153 4.35 -38.57 -7.99
CA SER A 153 4.84 -38.46 -9.37
C SER A 153 4.04 -37.41 -10.14
N CYS A 154 4.61 -36.93 -11.25
CA CYS A 154 3.95 -35.98 -12.14
C CYS A 154 2.83 -36.61 -13.01
N ASP A 155 2.66 -37.90 -12.96
CA ASP A 155 1.77 -38.64 -13.90
C ASP A 155 0.31 -38.73 -13.40
N LYS A 156 0.06 -38.57 -12.12
CA LYS A 156 -1.26 -38.79 -11.51
C LYS A 156 -1.60 -37.82 -10.41
N PHE A 157 -2.88 -37.64 -10.22
CA PHE A 157 -3.39 -36.90 -9.05
C PHE A 157 -3.19 -37.72 -7.77
N ILE A 158 -2.98 -37.03 -6.68
CA ILE A 158 -2.93 -37.54 -5.32
C ILE A 158 -4.02 -36.80 -4.53
N HIS A 159 -4.81 -37.55 -3.79
CA HIS A 159 -5.83 -36.99 -2.93
C HIS A 159 -5.22 -36.57 -1.57
N ILE A 160 -5.30 -35.29 -1.23
CA ILE A 160 -4.86 -34.75 0.04
C ILE A 160 -6.06 -34.37 0.87
N CYS A 161 -6.03 -34.73 2.15
CA CYS A 161 -7.03 -34.31 3.11
C CYS A 161 -6.33 -33.77 4.37
N ALA A 162 -6.80 -32.63 4.87
CA ALA A 162 -6.39 -32.04 6.14
C ALA A 162 -7.59 -31.93 7.07
N GLU A 163 -7.50 -32.57 8.22
CA GLU A 163 -8.43 -32.36 9.32
C GLU A 163 -7.86 -31.41 10.34
N VAL A 164 -8.52 -30.29 10.56
CA VAL A 164 -8.16 -29.31 11.62
C VAL A 164 -9.20 -29.37 12.72
N ARG A 165 -8.77 -29.69 13.97
CA ARG A 165 -9.63 -29.84 15.13
C ARG A 165 -8.93 -29.27 16.39
N GLY A 166 -9.41 -28.13 16.90
CA GLY A 166 -8.68 -27.42 17.96
C GLY A 166 -7.23 -27.16 17.53
N PRO A 167 -6.20 -27.48 18.35
CA PRO A 167 -4.79 -27.31 17.97
C PRO A 167 -4.27 -28.43 17.07
N ARG A 168 -5.04 -29.49 16.85
CA ARG A 168 -4.56 -30.67 16.09
C ARG A 168 -4.83 -30.51 14.61
N ILE A 169 -3.78 -30.79 13.82
CA ILE A 169 -3.83 -30.87 12.36
C ILE A 169 -3.39 -32.28 11.98
N THR A 170 -4.28 -33.02 11.31
CA THR A 170 -4.02 -34.39 10.84
C THR A 170 -4.11 -34.41 9.32
N CYS A 171 -3.14 -35.00 8.65
CA CYS A 171 -3.04 -35.02 7.20
C CYS A 171 -3.12 -36.46 6.69
N PHE A 172 -3.91 -36.62 5.64
CA PHE A 172 -4.14 -37.89 4.95
C PHE A 172 -3.70 -37.76 3.49
N VAL A 173 -3.18 -38.85 2.94
CA VAL A 173 -2.88 -39.00 1.51
C VAL A 173 -3.53 -40.27 1.03
N ASP A 174 -4.35 -40.19 -0.02
CA ASP A 174 -5.12 -41.31 -0.57
C ASP A 174 -5.89 -42.07 0.54
N GLY A 175 -6.48 -41.33 1.49
CA GLY A 175 -7.28 -41.85 2.59
C GLY A 175 -6.50 -42.47 3.76
N ARG A 176 -5.16 -42.42 3.74
CA ARG A 176 -4.30 -42.93 4.83
C ARG A 176 -3.72 -41.76 5.64
N GLU A 177 -3.83 -41.82 6.96
CA GLU A 177 -3.14 -40.89 7.85
C GLU A 177 -1.63 -41.01 7.64
N VAL A 178 -0.99 -39.85 7.36
CA VAL A 178 0.44 -39.76 7.06
C VAL A 178 1.18 -39.04 8.17
N LEU A 179 0.61 -37.95 8.67
CA LEU A 179 1.22 -37.19 9.77
C LEU A 179 0.14 -36.45 10.58
N SER A 180 0.49 -36.15 11.81
CA SER A 180 -0.33 -35.32 12.71
C SER A 180 0.59 -34.47 13.61
N ALA A 181 0.16 -33.24 13.88
CA ALA A 181 0.85 -32.35 14.81
C ALA A 181 -0.15 -31.53 15.65
N GLN A 182 0.36 -30.94 16.72
CA GLN A 182 -0.38 -29.96 17.51
C GLN A 182 0.32 -28.60 17.43
N ASP A 183 -0.41 -27.59 17.02
CA ASP A 183 0.05 -26.19 16.99
C ASP A 183 -1.14 -25.28 17.14
N ASP A 184 -1.00 -24.23 17.95
CA ASP A 184 -2.07 -23.35 18.35
C ASP A 184 -1.93 -21.91 17.86
N THR A 185 -1.01 -21.70 16.93
CA THR A 185 -0.72 -20.37 16.37
C THR A 185 -1.94 -19.78 15.66
N TYR A 186 -2.57 -20.58 14.79
CA TYR A 186 -3.79 -20.16 14.08
C TYR A 186 -4.95 -21.09 14.42
N ARG A 187 -6.05 -20.49 14.88
CA ARG A 187 -7.27 -21.22 15.28
C ARG A 187 -8.33 -21.23 14.21
N THR A 188 -8.33 -20.24 13.34
CA THR A 188 -9.32 -20.08 12.26
C THR A 188 -8.62 -19.74 10.95
N GLY A 189 -9.34 -19.79 9.85
CA GLY A 189 -8.89 -19.30 8.55
C GLY A 189 -9.46 -20.05 7.36
N CYS A 190 -9.27 -19.44 6.21
CA CYS A 190 -9.63 -19.97 4.90
C CYS A 190 -8.80 -21.20 4.52
N VAL A 191 -9.11 -21.77 3.36
CA VAL A 191 -8.24 -22.71 2.65
C VAL A 191 -7.63 -22.04 1.45
N ALA A 192 -6.46 -22.53 1.00
CA ALA A 192 -5.89 -22.04 -0.24
C ALA A 192 -5.10 -23.13 -0.96
N LEU A 193 -5.09 -23.06 -2.29
CA LEU A 193 -4.16 -23.79 -3.14
C LEU A 193 -2.88 -23.01 -3.24
N ALA A 194 -1.71 -23.66 -3.18
CA ALA A 194 -0.45 -22.93 -3.19
C ALA A 194 0.68 -23.72 -3.85
N GLY A 195 1.60 -22.99 -4.48
CA GLY A 195 2.74 -23.66 -5.08
C GLY A 195 3.87 -22.72 -5.52
N TYR A 196 5.08 -23.24 -5.42
CA TYR A 196 6.30 -22.66 -5.99
C TYR A 196 6.74 -23.36 -7.27
N MET A 197 5.94 -24.28 -7.76
CA MET A 197 6.18 -25.02 -8.99
C MET A 197 4.85 -25.30 -9.68
N PRO A 198 4.82 -25.48 -11.01
CA PRO A 198 3.60 -25.78 -11.75
C PRO A 198 2.89 -27.03 -11.22
N ALA A 199 1.58 -26.92 -11.04
CA ALA A 199 0.73 -28.00 -10.55
C ALA A 199 -0.72 -27.82 -10.96
N GLN A 200 -1.48 -28.90 -10.95
CA GLN A 200 -2.91 -28.93 -11.20
C GLN A 200 -3.67 -29.32 -9.94
N PHE A 201 -4.81 -28.67 -9.75
CA PHE A 201 -5.72 -28.91 -8.64
C PHE A 201 -7.13 -29.19 -9.15
N ALA A 202 -7.81 -30.12 -8.51
CA ALA A 202 -9.18 -30.51 -8.85
C ALA A 202 -9.97 -30.86 -7.58
N ASN A 203 -11.30 -30.88 -7.67
CA ASN A 203 -12.18 -31.43 -6.65
C ASN A 203 -11.92 -30.86 -5.23
N VAL A 204 -11.84 -29.55 -5.10
CA VAL A 204 -11.67 -28.90 -3.78
C VAL A 204 -12.97 -29.05 -2.99
N ARG A 205 -12.86 -29.49 -1.75
CA ARG A 205 -14.00 -29.63 -0.84
C ARG A 205 -13.61 -29.25 0.58
N VAL A 206 -14.45 -28.47 1.23
CA VAL A 206 -14.32 -28.15 2.66
C VAL A 206 -15.61 -28.54 3.34
N SER A 207 -15.51 -29.32 4.42
CA SER A 207 -16.66 -29.81 5.17
C SER A 207 -16.45 -29.71 6.68
N CYS A 208 -17.55 -29.71 7.41
CA CYS A 208 -17.54 -29.73 8.87
C CYS A 208 -18.76 -30.48 9.39
N THR A 209 -18.94 -30.59 10.69
CA THR A 209 -20.18 -31.09 11.28
C THR A 209 -21.30 -30.05 11.16
N GLU A 210 -22.55 -30.49 11.11
CA GLU A 210 -23.73 -29.60 11.10
C GLU A 210 -23.72 -28.62 12.28
N ALA A 211 -23.33 -29.07 13.46
CA ALA A 211 -23.22 -28.22 14.64
C ALA A 211 -22.17 -27.10 14.48
N GLN A 212 -21.08 -27.35 13.78
CA GLN A 212 -20.07 -26.34 13.47
C GLN A 212 -20.55 -25.36 12.41
N ALA A 213 -21.24 -25.85 11.37
CA ALA A 213 -21.84 -24.99 10.35
C ALA A 213 -22.85 -24.00 10.96
N ASP A 214 -23.69 -24.49 11.87
CA ASP A 214 -24.63 -23.66 12.63
C ASP A 214 -23.91 -22.64 13.53
N ALA A 215 -22.79 -23.03 14.16
CA ALA A 215 -21.99 -22.13 14.98
C ALA A 215 -21.36 -21.01 14.14
N PHE A 216 -20.81 -21.33 12.97
CA PHE A 216 -20.26 -20.32 12.02
C PHE A 216 -21.34 -19.36 11.54
N SER A 217 -22.51 -19.89 11.17
CA SER A 217 -23.63 -19.07 10.70
C SER A 217 -24.11 -18.09 11.78
N ARG A 218 -24.21 -18.54 13.04
CA ARG A 218 -24.56 -17.65 14.16
C ARG A 218 -23.50 -16.58 14.42
N ALA A 219 -22.23 -16.97 14.51
CA ALA A 219 -21.11 -16.03 14.72
C ALA A 219 -21.06 -14.97 13.63
N LYS A 220 -21.25 -15.36 12.36
CA LYS A 220 -21.30 -14.45 11.22
C LYS A 220 -22.49 -13.48 11.31
N ALA A 221 -23.65 -13.95 11.69
CA ALA A 221 -24.84 -13.11 11.90
C ALA A 221 -24.63 -12.11 13.05
N GLU A 222 -24.07 -12.54 14.17
CA GLU A 222 -23.75 -11.68 15.33
C GLU A 222 -22.71 -10.61 14.95
N LYS A 223 -21.66 -10.99 14.21
CA LYS A 223 -20.65 -10.06 13.70
C LYS A 223 -21.28 -9.01 12.77
N ALA A 224 -22.17 -9.44 11.87
CA ALA A 224 -22.89 -8.53 10.96
C ALA A 224 -23.76 -7.52 11.72
N VAL A 225 -24.48 -7.95 12.76
CA VAL A 225 -25.31 -7.08 13.63
C VAL A 225 -24.42 -6.06 14.36
N ARG A 226 -23.32 -6.53 14.97
CA ARG A 226 -22.37 -5.65 15.66
C ARG A 226 -21.77 -4.61 14.71
N LEU A 227 -21.36 -5.04 13.51
CA LEU A 227 -20.81 -4.14 12.49
C LEU A 227 -21.85 -3.11 12.01
N ALA A 228 -23.10 -3.52 11.81
CA ALA A 228 -24.18 -2.59 11.45
C ALA A 228 -24.43 -1.54 12.54
N GLN A 229 -24.37 -1.94 13.81
CA GLN A 229 -24.49 -1.01 14.95
C GLN A 229 -23.30 -0.04 15.04
N LYS A 230 -22.09 -0.50 14.74
CA LYS A 230 -20.90 0.36 14.62
C LYS A 230 -21.08 1.37 13.49
N ARG A 231 -21.39 0.91 12.27
CA ARG A 231 -21.59 1.75 11.10
C ARG A 231 -22.60 2.87 11.30
N ALA A 232 -23.67 2.61 12.03
CA ALA A 232 -24.71 3.60 12.34
C ALA A 232 -24.18 4.82 13.13
N LYS A 233 -23.04 4.70 13.80
CA LYS A 233 -22.40 5.79 14.57
C LYS A 233 -21.59 6.71 13.68
N TYR A 234 -21.10 6.23 12.55
CA TYR A 234 -20.25 7.00 11.63
C TYR A 234 -21.08 7.73 10.57
N ALA A 235 -20.64 8.92 10.19
CA ALA A 235 -21.14 9.58 8.99
C ALA A 235 -20.89 8.67 7.77
N GLN A 236 -21.78 8.72 6.79
CA GLN A 236 -21.62 7.96 5.56
C GLN A 236 -21.23 8.89 4.41
N PRO A 237 -20.55 8.39 3.37
CA PRO A 237 -20.11 9.20 2.24
C PRO A 237 -21.30 9.74 1.45
N ARG A 238 -21.27 11.04 1.21
CA ARG A 238 -22.21 11.77 0.35
C ARG A 238 -21.43 12.40 -0.79
N LEU A 239 -21.79 12.11 -2.03
CA LEU A 239 -21.17 12.73 -3.20
C LEU A 239 -21.31 14.26 -3.10
N TRP A 240 -20.19 14.96 -3.12
CA TRP A 240 -20.11 16.41 -3.12
C TRP A 240 -19.88 16.98 -4.52
N LYS A 241 -18.86 16.45 -5.23
CA LYS A 241 -18.49 16.91 -6.58
C LYS A 241 -18.14 15.72 -7.49
N ARG A 242 -18.31 15.97 -8.79
CA ARG A 242 -17.96 15.01 -9.83
C ARG A 242 -17.36 15.75 -11.02
N PHE A 243 -16.31 15.19 -11.61
CA PHE A 243 -15.61 15.74 -12.77
C PHE A 243 -15.45 14.66 -13.85
N ASP A 244 -15.63 15.05 -15.10
CA ASP A 244 -15.20 14.29 -16.28
C ASP A 244 -13.82 14.82 -16.69
N LEU A 245 -12.84 13.94 -16.79
CA LEU A 245 -11.43 14.30 -16.99
C LEU A 245 -11.01 14.38 -18.47
N GLY A 246 -11.89 13.98 -19.38
CA GLY A 246 -11.65 14.09 -20.82
C GLY A 246 -10.39 13.37 -21.27
N ASN A 247 -9.52 14.07 -22.04
CA ASN A 247 -8.26 13.50 -22.51
C ASN A 247 -7.04 13.87 -21.65
N TRP A 248 -7.26 14.55 -20.51
CA TRP A 248 -6.20 15.01 -19.61
C TRP A 248 -6.19 14.25 -18.27
N GLY A 249 -7.12 13.32 -18.09
CA GLY A 249 -7.16 12.49 -16.90
C GLY A 249 -5.96 11.56 -16.78
N SER A 250 -5.70 11.11 -15.56
CA SER A 250 -4.57 10.27 -15.22
C SER A 250 -4.95 9.41 -14.02
N SER A 251 -4.50 8.17 -14.01
CA SER A 251 -4.59 7.28 -12.85
C SER A 251 -3.33 7.36 -11.98
N ARG A 252 -2.72 8.55 -11.91
CA ARG A 252 -1.54 8.78 -11.09
C ARG A 252 -1.80 9.95 -10.13
N GLN A 253 -0.84 10.82 -10.00
CA GLN A 253 -0.88 11.83 -8.96
C GLN A 253 -1.75 13.02 -9.30
N ILE A 254 -2.42 13.48 -8.28
CA ILE A 254 -3.15 14.74 -8.21
C ILE A 254 -2.60 15.55 -7.04
N ARG A 255 -2.54 16.86 -7.16
CA ARG A 255 -2.16 17.78 -6.08
C ARG A 255 -3.14 18.94 -6.03
N PHE A 256 -3.28 19.52 -4.84
CA PHE A 256 -4.22 20.60 -4.59
C PHE A 256 -3.49 21.85 -4.09
N GLY A 257 -4.00 23.04 -4.42
CA GLY A 257 -3.41 24.30 -3.97
C GLY A 257 -4.22 25.54 -4.36
N HIS A 258 -3.74 26.72 -3.93
CA HIS A 258 -4.38 28.03 -4.14
C HIS A 258 -3.68 28.82 -5.27
N LEU A 259 -3.87 28.39 -6.51
CA LEU A 259 -3.11 28.88 -7.67
C LEU A 259 -3.35 30.36 -8.02
N THR A 260 -4.44 30.96 -7.55
CA THR A 260 -4.85 32.34 -7.92
C THR A 260 -4.67 33.34 -6.78
N GLY A 261 -4.17 32.92 -5.63
CA GLY A 261 -4.03 33.78 -4.46
C GLY A 261 -5.37 34.13 -3.80
N THR A 262 -6.37 33.30 -4.01
CA THR A 262 -7.68 33.36 -3.34
C THR A 262 -7.90 32.07 -2.54
N ASP A 263 -8.98 32.02 -1.76
CA ASP A 263 -9.36 30.81 -1.03
C ASP A 263 -9.85 29.68 -1.95
N GLU A 264 -9.96 29.92 -3.27
CA GLU A 264 -10.36 28.91 -4.25
C GLU A 264 -9.30 27.81 -4.35
N VAL A 265 -9.74 26.57 -4.20
CA VAL A 265 -8.86 25.39 -4.33
C VAL A 265 -8.88 24.90 -5.77
N PHE A 266 -7.71 24.65 -6.29
CA PHE A 266 -7.49 24.02 -7.59
C PHE A 266 -6.86 22.65 -7.39
N PHE A 267 -7.13 21.73 -8.30
CA PHE A 267 -6.32 20.53 -8.42
C PHE A 267 -5.49 20.55 -9.69
N VAL A 268 -4.30 20.01 -9.63
CA VAL A 268 -3.41 19.82 -10.77
C VAL A 268 -3.23 18.33 -10.97
N MET A 269 -3.65 17.84 -12.12
CA MET A 269 -3.51 16.45 -12.54
C MET A 269 -2.34 16.33 -13.51
N ALA A 270 -1.49 15.33 -13.29
CA ALA A 270 -0.30 15.10 -14.07
C ALA A 270 -0.43 13.85 -14.93
N GLN A 271 -0.17 14.01 -16.22
CA GLN A 271 0.07 12.92 -17.14
C GLN A 271 1.57 12.73 -17.36
N HIS A 272 2.00 11.52 -17.68
CA HIS A 272 3.40 11.21 -17.88
C HIS A 272 3.66 10.46 -19.18
N GLN A 273 4.88 10.59 -19.66
CA GLN A 273 5.44 9.79 -20.74
C GLN A 273 6.61 8.96 -20.21
N LYS A 274 6.59 7.67 -20.48
CA LYS A 274 7.74 6.80 -20.16
C LYS A 274 8.90 7.08 -21.13
N ARG A 275 10.08 7.28 -20.58
CA ARG A 275 11.33 7.35 -21.38
C ARG A 275 11.94 5.97 -21.58
N VAL A 276 11.95 5.16 -20.51
CA VAL A 276 12.50 3.80 -20.47
C VAL A 276 11.53 2.90 -19.69
N TYR A 277 11.78 1.61 -19.76
CA TYR A 277 10.93 0.59 -19.17
C TYR A 277 10.60 0.83 -17.69
N LYS A 278 9.31 0.65 -17.37
CA LYS A 278 8.71 0.68 -16.02
C LYS A 278 8.87 2.05 -15.32
N GLU A 279 9.02 2.03 -14.00
CA GLU A 279 8.98 3.19 -13.09
C GLU A 279 10.22 4.08 -13.08
N ARG A 280 11.28 3.70 -13.77
CA ARG A 280 12.60 4.30 -13.55
C ARG A 280 12.79 5.66 -14.20
N TYR A 281 12.08 5.94 -15.27
CA TYR A 281 12.36 7.11 -16.11
C TYR A 281 11.07 7.72 -16.63
N CYS A 282 10.22 8.15 -15.70
CA CYS A 282 9.02 8.89 -16.02
C CYS A 282 9.34 10.33 -16.38
N ASN A 283 8.51 10.90 -17.21
CA ASN A 283 8.59 12.30 -17.60
C ASN A 283 7.18 12.87 -17.64
N ILE A 284 6.94 13.98 -16.95
CA ILE A 284 5.66 14.67 -17.02
C ILE A 284 5.48 15.19 -18.45
N SER A 285 4.38 14.82 -19.08
CA SER A 285 4.02 15.24 -20.44
C SER A 285 2.95 16.31 -20.46
N CYS A 286 2.11 16.36 -19.46
CA CYS A 286 1.05 17.35 -19.33
C CYS A 286 0.71 17.58 -17.86
N LEU A 287 0.44 18.84 -17.51
CA LEU A 287 -0.22 19.26 -16.28
C LEU A 287 -1.51 19.98 -16.63
N THR A 288 -2.61 19.66 -15.95
CA THR A 288 -3.88 20.35 -16.11
C THR A 288 -4.37 20.87 -14.78
N ALA A 289 -4.48 22.19 -14.64
CA ALA A 289 -5.00 22.86 -13.44
C ALA A 289 -6.50 23.13 -13.59
N VAL A 290 -7.29 22.71 -12.61
CA VAL A 290 -8.75 22.77 -12.65
C VAL A 290 -9.30 23.32 -11.35
N SER A 291 -10.24 24.25 -11.43
CA SER A 291 -10.97 24.78 -10.29
C SER A 291 -11.92 23.71 -9.73
N ILE A 292 -11.84 23.44 -8.44
CA ILE A 292 -12.78 22.54 -7.76
C ILE A 292 -14.19 23.13 -7.76
N ASP A 293 -14.33 24.44 -7.64
CA ASP A 293 -15.63 25.08 -7.53
C ASP A 293 -16.40 25.06 -8.83
N THR A 294 -15.74 25.32 -9.93
CA THR A 294 -16.39 25.51 -11.24
C THR A 294 -16.19 24.35 -12.21
N GLY A 295 -15.20 23.48 -11.97
CA GLY A 295 -14.79 22.42 -12.91
C GLY A 295 -14.11 22.95 -14.17
N ARG A 296 -13.77 24.23 -14.22
CA ARG A 296 -13.12 24.83 -15.39
C ARG A 296 -11.62 24.65 -15.33
N ILE A 297 -11.02 24.31 -16.46
CA ILE A 297 -9.58 24.33 -16.64
C ILE A 297 -9.09 25.78 -16.54
N LEU A 298 -8.17 26.02 -15.63
CA LEU A 298 -7.47 27.29 -15.49
C LEU A 298 -6.40 27.42 -16.59
N TRP A 299 -5.56 26.41 -16.70
CA TRP A 299 -4.54 26.29 -17.74
C TRP A 299 -4.11 24.84 -17.95
N GLN A 300 -3.40 24.60 -19.06
CA GLN A 300 -2.71 23.35 -19.34
C GLN A 300 -1.26 23.66 -19.75
N TRP A 301 -0.32 22.90 -19.19
CA TRP A 301 1.06 22.87 -19.60
C TRP A 301 1.33 21.55 -20.35
N GLY A 302 2.01 21.59 -21.47
CA GLY A 302 2.19 20.43 -22.33
C GLY A 302 0.93 20.03 -23.09
N GLU A 303 0.90 18.83 -23.64
CA GLU A 303 -0.22 18.35 -24.45
C GLU A 303 -0.89 17.15 -23.79
N PRO A 304 -2.19 17.21 -23.50
CA PRO A 304 -2.92 16.10 -22.93
C PRO A 304 -3.11 14.98 -23.96
N SER A 305 -3.11 13.74 -23.47
CA SER A 305 -3.31 12.56 -24.30
C SER A 305 -4.13 11.49 -23.59
N PRO A 306 -5.19 10.95 -24.22
CA PRO A 306 -5.95 9.85 -23.66
C PRO A 306 -5.14 8.54 -23.62
N LEU A 307 -3.96 8.51 -24.25
CA LEU A 307 -3.05 7.36 -24.23
C LEU A 307 -2.00 7.43 -23.10
N ALA A 308 -1.96 8.55 -22.37
CA ALA A 308 -1.08 8.72 -21.20
C ALA A 308 -1.67 8.07 -19.96
N VAL A 309 -2.19 6.86 -20.08
CA VAL A 309 -2.71 6.05 -18.96
C VAL A 309 -1.56 5.39 -18.21
N ASN A 310 -1.58 5.47 -16.91
CA ASN A 310 -0.43 5.19 -16.04
C ASN A 310 -0.46 3.83 -15.37
N GLN A 311 -1.15 2.88 -15.94
CA GLN A 311 -1.38 1.56 -15.36
C GLN A 311 -0.10 0.78 -14.99
N ASP A 312 1.02 1.09 -15.65
CA ASP A 312 2.25 0.32 -15.55
C ASP A 312 3.41 1.04 -14.87
N THR A 313 3.15 2.17 -14.21
CA THR A 313 4.23 2.94 -13.61
C THR A 313 4.08 3.07 -12.10
N THR A 314 5.18 2.94 -11.40
CA THR A 314 5.27 3.07 -9.95
C THR A 314 6.16 4.25 -9.53
N CYS A 315 6.76 4.98 -10.49
CA CYS A 315 7.55 6.16 -10.15
C CYS A 315 6.69 7.29 -9.58
N ASP A 316 7.27 8.11 -8.74
CA ASP A 316 6.70 9.38 -8.38
C ASP A 316 6.67 10.33 -9.59
N LEU A 317 5.78 11.31 -9.59
CA LEU A 317 5.78 12.38 -10.58
C LEU A 317 6.33 13.65 -9.92
N PRO A 318 7.49 14.16 -10.40
CA PRO A 318 8.21 15.20 -9.70
C PRO A 318 7.56 16.57 -9.93
N PHE A 319 6.51 16.88 -9.16
CA PHE A 319 5.95 18.21 -9.06
C PHE A 319 5.38 18.46 -7.66
N GLN A 320 5.37 19.73 -7.24
CA GLN A 320 4.74 20.20 -6.00
C GLN A 320 4.02 21.52 -6.26
N ILE A 321 3.00 21.80 -5.44
CA ILE A 321 2.28 23.07 -5.44
C ILE A 321 2.61 23.79 -4.15
N TYR A 322 3.17 24.99 -4.25
CA TYR A 322 3.57 25.78 -3.08
C TYR A 322 3.86 27.22 -3.45
N ASP A 323 3.46 28.17 -2.61
CA ASP A 323 3.82 29.58 -2.72
C ASP A 323 5.31 29.77 -2.35
N ILE A 324 6.20 29.58 -3.33
CA ILE A 324 7.65 29.54 -3.12
C ILE A 324 8.25 30.93 -2.94
N ASP A 325 7.66 31.95 -3.55
CA ASP A 325 8.12 33.33 -3.51
C ASP A 325 7.36 34.24 -2.50
N ASN A 326 6.36 33.67 -1.82
CA ASN A 326 5.55 34.33 -0.79
C ASN A 326 4.72 35.50 -1.33
N ASP A 327 4.19 35.38 -2.56
CA ASP A 327 3.32 36.39 -3.17
C ASP A 327 1.83 36.14 -2.87
N GLY A 328 1.51 35.05 -2.18
CA GLY A 328 0.16 34.61 -1.83
C GLY A 328 -0.50 33.72 -2.89
N CYS A 329 0.22 33.34 -3.93
CA CYS A 329 -0.26 32.41 -4.95
C CYS A 329 0.70 31.23 -5.02
N ASP A 330 0.14 30.02 -5.06
CA ASP A 330 0.97 28.85 -5.20
C ASP A 330 1.55 28.75 -6.62
N GLU A 331 2.84 28.50 -6.74
CA GLU A 331 3.52 28.05 -7.94
C GLU A 331 3.41 26.54 -8.10
N VAL A 332 3.67 26.05 -9.34
CA VAL A 332 3.91 24.64 -9.60
C VAL A 332 5.40 24.42 -9.87
N ILE A 333 6.07 23.81 -8.91
CA ILE A 333 7.49 23.44 -9.02
C ILE A 333 7.52 22.04 -9.62
N MET A 334 8.14 21.87 -10.79
CA MET A 334 8.13 20.59 -11.51
C MET A 334 9.46 20.27 -12.17
N ALA A 335 9.70 19.00 -12.43
CA ALA A 335 10.80 18.55 -13.28
C ALA A 335 10.28 17.77 -14.47
N SER A 336 10.70 18.16 -15.65
CA SER A 336 10.41 17.47 -16.90
C SER A 336 11.50 17.76 -17.92
N ASP A 337 11.81 16.77 -18.73
CA ASP A 337 12.79 16.86 -19.82
C ASP A 337 14.15 17.42 -19.37
N PHE A 338 14.64 16.91 -18.24
CA PHE A 338 15.91 17.31 -17.61
C PHE A 338 15.96 18.80 -17.23
N LYS A 339 14.81 19.38 -16.90
CA LYS A 339 14.71 20.73 -16.38
C LYS A 339 13.95 20.75 -15.08
N LEU A 340 14.46 21.48 -14.10
CA LEU A 340 13.72 21.91 -12.94
C LEU A 340 13.09 23.27 -13.27
N GLN A 341 11.77 23.41 -13.10
CA GLN A 341 11.00 24.57 -13.54
C GLN A 341 10.09 25.07 -12.41
N ILE A 342 9.88 26.36 -12.35
CA ILE A 342 8.87 27.03 -11.52
C ILE A 342 7.86 27.66 -12.47
N LEU A 343 6.62 27.16 -12.45
CA LEU A 343 5.53 27.66 -13.25
C LEU A 343 4.67 28.63 -12.43
N ASP A 344 4.22 29.71 -13.03
CA ASP A 344 3.23 30.61 -12.44
C ASP A 344 1.90 29.88 -12.21
N GLY A 345 1.40 29.90 -10.97
CA GLY A 345 0.17 29.20 -10.63
C GLY A 345 -1.07 29.70 -11.36
N ARG A 346 -1.12 30.98 -11.70
CA ARG A 346 -2.28 31.60 -12.40
C ARG A 346 -2.35 31.25 -13.88
N THR A 347 -1.17 31.03 -14.50
CA THR A 347 -1.07 30.94 -15.98
C THR A 347 -0.48 29.63 -16.49
N GLY A 348 0.24 28.89 -15.65
CA GLY A 348 1.02 27.72 -16.07
C GLY A 348 2.29 28.07 -16.87
N GLU A 349 2.61 29.37 -17.05
CA GLU A 349 3.82 29.79 -17.77
C GLU A 349 5.07 29.56 -16.92
N CYS A 350 6.15 29.13 -17.55
CA CYS A 350 7.44 28.96 -16.86
C CYS A 350 8.04 30.31 -16.53
N ARG A 351 8.14 30.64 -15.24
CA ARG A 351 8.80 31.86 -14.74
C ARG A 351 10.32 31.70 -14.70
N LYS A 352 10.77 30.51 -14.29
CA LYS A 352 12.21 30.25 -14.07
C LYS A 352 12.50 28.76 -14.31
N TYR A 353 13.66 28.46 -14.84
CA TYR A 353 14.14 27.09 -14.97
C TYR A 353 15.66 26.98 -14.94
N ILE A 354 16.15 25.81 -14.62
CA ILE A 354 17.52 25.36 -14.83
C ILE A 354 17.52 23.97 -15.48
N ASP A 355 18.57 23.67 -16.19
CA ASP A 355 18.85 22.28 -16.58
C ASP A 355 19.26 21.48 -15.34
N THR A 356 18.81 20.23 -15.22
CA THR A 356 19.26 19.35 -14.14
C THR A 356 20.76 19.08 -14.25
N PRO A 357 21.46 18.86 -13.14
CA PRO A 357 22.92 18.68 -13.15
C PRO A 357 23.32 17.44 -13.93
N TYR A 358 24.55 17.44 -14.45
CA TYR A 358 25.17 16.24 -14.99
C TYR A 358 25.50 15.26 -13.88
N ASN A 359 25.36 13.98 -14.18
CA ASN A 359 25.78 12.90 -13.31
C ASN A 359 27.29 12.71 -13.47
N GLU A 360 28.04 13.10 -12.45
CA GLU A 360 29.50 13.10 -12.45
C GLU A 360 30.10 11.79 -11.95
N GLU A 361 29.31 11.04 -11.16
CA GLU A 361 29.75 9.81 -10.53
C GLU A 361 29.76 8.66 -11.54
N ASP A 362 30.72 7.77 -11.42
CA ASP A 362 30.74 6.51 -12.15
C ASP A 362 29.56 5.65 -11.70
N PRO A 363 28.59 5.33 -12.58
CA PRO A 363 27.44 4.52 -12.21
C PRO A 363 27.79 3.13 -11.67
N THR A 364 29.00 2.64 -11.95
CA THR A 364 29.49 1.37 -11.40
C THR A 364 29.96 1.48 -9.94
N GLN A 365 30.20 2.69 -9.43
CA GLN A 365 30.64 2.96 -8.07
C GLN A 365 29.48 3.28 -7.12
N ILE A 366 28.36 3.77 -7.64
CA ILE A 366 27.12 3.99 -6.90
C ILE A 366 26.15 2.85 -7.19
N LEU A 367 26.60 1.65 -6.95
CA LEU A 367 25.79 0.44 -7.07
C LEU A 367 24.78 0.42 -5.92
N GLY A 368 23.77 1.25 -6.04
CA GLY A 368 22.54 1.06 -5.29
C GLY A 368 21.78 -0.16 -5.79
N ILE A 369 20.67 -0.42 -5.16
CA ILE A 369 19.73 -1.51 -5.46
C ILE A 369 19.35 -1.55 -6.94
N GLU A 370 19.43 -0.38 -7.64
CA GLU A 370 19.01 -0.26 -9.01
C GLU A 370 19.97 0.60 -9.87
N PHE A 371 21.13 0.08 -10.19
CA PHE A 371 22.14 0.79 -10.99
C PHE A 371 21.64 1.34 -12.35
N GLN A 372 20.57 0.79 -12.89
CA GLN A 372 20.00 1.23 -14.17
C GLN A 372 19.37 2.64 -14.11
N VAL A 373 19.05 3.15 -12.92
CA VAL A 373 18.59 4.54 -12.74
C VAL A 373 19.66 5.57 -13.11
N HIS A 374 20.89 5.16 -13.28
CA HIS A 374 22.02 6.01 -13.60
C HIS A 374 22.35 6.09 -15.10
N ALA A 375 21.46 5.57 -15.96
CA ALA A 375 21.71 5.46 -17.40
C ALA A 375 21.73 6.79 -18.14
N PHE A 376 21.26 7.89 -17.54
CA PHE A 376 21.26 9.20 -18.17
C PHE A 376 22.49 10.04 -17.78
N ASP A 377 22.93 10.89 -18.70
CA ASP A 377 24.03 11.84 -18.45
C ASP A 377 23.62 12.93 -17.45
N ARG A 378 22.32 13.23 -17.34
CA ARG A 378 21.76 14.22 -16.42
C ARG A 378 20.86 13.58 -15.40
N LEU A 379 20.71 14.22 -14.25
CA LEU A 379 19.77 13.82 -13.21
C LEU A 379 18.35 13.74 -13.77
N ASN A 380 17.79 12.54 -13.78
CA ASN A 380 16.38 12.33 -14.03
C ASN A 380 15.65 12.42 -12.69
N VAL A 381 14.96 13.54 -12.46
CA VAL A 381 14.29 13.79 -11.19
C VAL A 381 13.13 12.84 -11.01
N ASP A 382 13.11 12.13 -9.88
CA ASP A 382 12.03 11.23 -9.45
C ASP A 382 11.13 11.89 -8.41
N ALA A 383 11.70 12.68 -7.50
CA ALA A 383 10.96 13.36 -6.46
C ALA A 383 11.42 14.80 -6.25
N ILE A 384 10.44 15.65 -5.89
CA ILE A 384 10.66 17.04 -5.47
C ILE A 384 10.06 17.22 -4.09
N ARG A 385 10.78 17.92 -3.20
CA ARG A 385 10.30 18.29 -1.88
C ARG A 385 10.68 19.74 -1.57
N ILE A 386 9.78 20.48 -0.94
CA ILE A 386 10.06 21.82 -0.41
C ILE A 386 10.57 21.64 1.02
N VAL A 387 11.68 22.27 1.34
CA VAL A 387 12.40 22.11 2.61
C VAL A 387 12.88 23.45 3.15
N ASN A 388 13.31 23.50 4.41
CA ASN A 388 13.81 24.69 5.07
C ASN A 388 15.26 24.51 5.58
N VAL A 389 16.19 24.15 4.71
CA VAL A 389 17.60 24.05 5.12
C VAL A 389 18.26 25.41 5.35
N SER A 390 17.71 26.48 4.78
CA SER A 390 18.20 27.86 4.94
C SER A 390 17.79 28.49 6.27
N GLY A 391 16.85 27.91 7.03
CA GLY A 391 16.34 28.47 8.29
C GLY A 391 15.53 29.77 8.10
N LYS A 392 14.80 29.90 7.02
CA LYS A 392 13.88 31.01 6.78
C LYS A 392 12.61 30.85 7.63
N ALA A 393 11.82 31.90 7.75
CA ALA A 393 10.56 31.89 8.51
C ALA A 393 9.54 30.88 7.92
N ARG A 394 9.67 30.51 6.66
CA ARG A 394 8.92 29.48 5.98
C ARG A 394 9.82 28.70 5.00
N PRO A 395 9.54 27.43 4.74
CA PRO A 395 10.27 26.63 3.75
C PRO A 395 10.29 27.32 2.38
N SER A 396 11.45 27.36 1.73
CA SER A 396 11.58 27.90 0.38
C SER A 396 12.76 27.29 -0.39
N ASP A 397 13.39 26.26 0.17
CA ASP A 397 14.43 25.53 -0.54
C ASP A 397 13.79 24.32 -1.25
N ILE A 398 14.37 23.90 -2.36
CA ILE A 398 13.83 22.86 -3.26
C ILE A 398 14.81 21.69 -3.25
N LEU A 399 14.37 20.58 -2.69
CA LEU A 399 15.06 19.29 -2.79
C LEU A 399 14.61 18.59 -4.07
N ILE A 400 15.57 18.17 -4.88
CA ILE A 400 15.32 17.24 -6.00
C ILE A 400 16.21 16.01 -5.84
N LYS A 401 15.73 14.85 -6.28
CA LYS A 401 16.51 13.62 -6.24
C LYS A 401 16.17 12.71 -7.42
N ASP A 402 17.15 11.87 -7.80
CA ASP A 402 16.89 10.68 -8.61
C ASP A 402 16.34 9.55 -7.75
N ARG A 403 16.06 8.39 -8.35
CA ARG A 403 15.35 7.34 -7.65
C ARG A 403 16.06 6.85 -6.39
N TYR A 404 17.38 6.62 -6.42
CA TYR A 404 18.05 5.97 -5.30
C TYR A 404 19.44 6.48 -4.94
N ALA A 405 20.00 7.48 -5.61
CA ALA A 405 21.42 7.79 -5.40
C ALA A 405 21.75 9.24 -5.09
N ARG A 406 21.12 10.20 -5.74
CA ARG A 406 21.55 11.60 -5.70
C ARG A 406 20.45 12.50 -5.20
N LEU A 407 20.81 13.42 -4.33
CA LEU A 407 19.97 14.44 -3.76
C LEU A 407 20.64 15.80 -3.88
N TYR A 408 19.90 16.80 -4.35
CA TYR A 408 20.37 18.18 -4.51
C TYR A 408 19.41 19.13 -3.84
N ILE A 409 19.94 20.17 -3.19
CA ILE A 409 19.15 21.26 -2.64
C ILE A 409 19.43 22.56 -3.41
N TYR A 410 18.37 23.19 -3.85
CA TYR A 410 18.38 24.51 -4.48
C TYR A 410 17.59 25.50 -3.62
N ASN A 411 17.97 26.80 -3.68
CA ASN A 411 17.13 27.83 -3.09
C ASN A 411 15.98 28.24 -4.07
N ASP A 412 15.14 29.18 -3.64
CA ASP A 412 14.03 29.75 -4.43
C ASP A 412 14.49 30.49 -5.72
N GLN A 413 15.79 30.79 -5.83
CA GLN A 413 16.40 31.36 -7.02
C GLN A 413 16.96 30.28 -7.96
N LEU A 414 16.78 28.99 -7.65
CA LEU A 414 17.35 27.82 -8.34
C LEU A 414 18.89 27.83 -8.31
N GLU A 415 19.49 28.34 -7.26
CA GLU A 415 20.93 28.28 -7.03
C GLU A 415 21.24 27.08 -6.14
N LEU A 416 22.20 26.24 -6.57
CA LEU A 416 22.59 25.04 -5.85
C LEU A 416 23.21 25.39 -4.50
N GLN A 417 22.69 24.80 -3.43
CA GLN A 417 23.20 24.95 -2.08
C GLN A 417 24.21 23.84 -1.75
N TRP A 418 23.80 22.59 -1.94
CA TRP A 418 24.63 21.41 -1.74
C TRP A 418 24.07 20.18 -2.45
N LYS A 419 24.90 19.14 -2.56
CA LYS A 419 24.50 17.82 -3.05
C LYS A 419 24.93 16.74 -2.05
N PHE A 420 24.16 15.65 -2.03
CA PHE A 420 24.48 14.43 -1.29
C PHE A 420 24.33 13.23 -2.24
N THR A 421 25.31 12.34 -2.21
CA THR A 421 25.32 11.13 -3.03
C THR A 421 25.54 9.94 -2.12
N HIS A 422 24.70 8.92 -2.25
CA HIS A 422 24.78 7.68 -1.50
C HIS A 422 24.32 6.53 -2.37
N ASN A 423 24.70 5.29 -2.03
CA ASN A 423 24.24 4.10 -2.73
C ASN A 423 22.75 3.78 -2.48
N ASN A 424 22.12 4.44 -1.54
CA ASN A 424 20.70 4.26 -1.23
C ASN A 424 20.13 5.53 -0.58
N THR A 425 19.29 6.27 -1.32
CA THR A 425 18.56 7.45 -0.84
C THR A 425 17.05 7.21 -0.72
N GLY A 426 16.59 5.97 -0.89
CA GLY A 426 15.18 5.59 -0.76
C GLY A 426 14.26 6.27 -1.77
N HIS A 427 12.96 6.19 -1.53
CA HIS A 427 11.96 6.80 -2.40
C HIS A 427 11.76 8.29 -2.12
N PHE A 428 11.17 8.64 -1.00
CA PHE A 428 10.80 10.01 -0.69
C PHE A 428 11.41 10.44 0.65
N PRO A 429 12.37 11.39 0.66
CA PRO A 429 13.00 11.85 1.89
C PRO A 429 12.01 12.58 2.78
N TYR A 430 12.24 12.59 4.09
CA TYR A 430 11.50 13.40 5.04
C TYR A 430 12.38 14.55 5.52
N ALA A 431 11.84 15.77 5.60
CA ALA A 431 12.52 16.95 6.08
C ALA A 431 11.89 17.39 7.40
N TYR A 432 12.71 17.61 8.43
CA TYR A 432 12.24 17.94 9.76
C TYR A 432 13.33 18.64 10.58
N ASP A 433 12.97 19.66 11.34
CA ASP A 433 13.88 20.33 12.28
C ASP A 433 14.03 19.49 13.56
N PHE A 434 14.97 18.53 13.53
CA PHE A 434 15.22 17.62 14.65
C PHE A 434 15.90 18.23 15.85
N ASN A 435 16.70 19.26 15.62
CA ASN A 435 17.53 19.86 16.65
C ASN A 435 16.94 21.16 17.23
N GLY A 436 15.86 21.68 16.62
CA GLY A 436 15.16 22.89 17.04
C GLY A 436 15.89 24.18 16.69
N ASP A 437 16.77 24.18 15.67
CA ASP A 437 17.53 25.37 15.25
C ASP A 437 16.84 26.18 14.14
N GLY A 438 15.65 25.73 13.69
CA GLY A 438 14.85 26.36 12.65
C GLY A 438 15.25 25.93 11.25
N LYS A 439 16.10 24.92 11.10
CA LYS A 439 16.49 24.33 9.81
C LYS A 439 16.15 22.85 9.77
N ASP A 440 15.72 22.40 8.61
CA ASP A 440 15.43 20.99 8.43
C ASP A 440 16.71 20.15 8.29
N GLU A 441 16.83 19.08 9.06
CA GLU A 441 17.58 17.89 8.69
C GLU A 441 16.79 17.09 7.66
N ILE A 442 17.51 16.34 6.82
CA ILE A 442 16.93 15.48 5.81
C ILE A 442 17.15 14.01 6.18
N PHE A 443 16.07 13.29 6.44
CA PHE A 443 16.12 11.84 6.59
C PHE A 443 15.82 11.18 5.25
N SER A 444 16.83 10.55 4.64
CA SER A 444 16.74 9.95 3.32
C SER A 444 17.19 8.49 3.38
N CYS A 445 16.26 7.59 3.16
CA CYS A 445 16.44 6.15 3.37
C CYS A 445 16.83 5.84 4.83
N TYR A 446 18.09 5.55 5.07
CA TYR A 446 18.68 5.23 6.37
C TYR A 446 19.64 6.31 6.86
N ASN A 447 19.74 7.40 6.12
CA ASN A 447 20.71 8.47 6.32
C ASN A 447 20.06 9.69 6.95
N MET A 448 20.59 10.16 8.08
CA MET A 448 20.29 11.47 8.63
C MET A 448 21.34 12.47 8.12
N ILE A 449 20.87 13.47 7.41
CA ILE A 449 21.70 14.46 6.73
C ILE A 449 21.41 15.82 7.36
N SER A 450 22.45 16.57 7.74
CA SER A 450 22.31 17.91 8.30
C SER A 450 21.85 18.93 7.27
N ALA A 451 21.36 20.08 7.73
CA ALA A 451 20.94 21.19 6.88
C ALA A 451 22.03 21.69 5.91
N ASP A 452 23.31 21.44 6.20
CA ASP A 452 24.45 21.78 5.32
C ASP A 452 24.95 20.59 4.47
N GLY A 453 24.18 19.50 4.38
CA GLY A 453 24.42 18.36 3.47
C GLY A 453 25.43 17.33 3.96
N LYS A 454 25.74 17.28 5.26
CA LYS A 454 26.66 16.31 5.83
C LYS A 454 25.92 15.15 6.48
N LEU A 455 26.43 13.94 6.30
CA LEU A 455 25.93 12.78 7.01
C LEU A 455 26.16 12.93 8.52
N ILE A 456 25.09 12.87 9.31
CA ILE A 456 25.13 12.90 10.77
C ILE A 456 25.30 11.47 11.29
N TRP A 457 24.42 10.57 10.85
CA TRP A 457 24.47 9.14 11.14
C TRP A 457 23.74 8.34 10.07
N GLU A 458 23.98 7.06 10.04
CA GLU A 458 23.37 6.09 9.12
C GLU A 458 22.96 4.84 9.91
N LEU A 459 21.78 4.28 9.61
CA LEU A 459 21.40 2.99 10.16
C LEU A 459 22.25 1.89 9.54
N PRO A 460 22.62 0.85 10.29
CA PRO A 460 23.45 -0.24 9.82
C PRO A 460 22.63 -1.23 8.96
N ILE A 461 22.02 -0.74 7.90
CA ILE A 461 21.19 -1.48 6.96
C ILE A 461 21.70 -1.18 5.56
N ASP A 462 22.21 -2.19 4.89
CA ASP A 462 22.84 -2.09 3.56
C ASP A 462 22.01 -2.69 2.43
N THR A 463 20.86 -3.27 2.77
CA THR A 463 19.97 -3.96 1.83
C THR A 463 18.60 -3.31 1.78
N ASP A 464 18.03 -3.30 0.59
CA ASP A 464 16.72 -2.72 0.32
C ASP A 464 16.65 -1.20 0.58
N HIS A 465 15.49 -0.58 0.40
CA HIS A 465 15.30 0.87 0.52
C HIS A 465 14.09 1.18 1.40
N THR A 466 14.04 2.39 1.91
CA THR A 466 12.83 2.88 2.59
C THR A 466 11.78 3.24 1.57
N ASP A 467 10.55 2.84 1.85
CA ASP A 467 9.38 3.22 1.09
C ASP A 467 8.75 4.48 1.68
N GLU A 468 8.26 4.44 2.89
CA GLU A 468 7.64 5.59 3.52
C GLU A 468 8.20 5.85 4.94
N ILE A 469 8.27 7.11 5.29
CA ILE A 469 8.81 7.62 6.55
C ILE A 469 7.80 8.56 7.17
N ILE A 470 7.59 8.45 8.47
CA ILE A 470 6.86 9.43 9.28
C ILE A 470 7.67 9.80 10.52
N ILE A 471 7.57 11.07 10.94
CA ILE A 471 8.33 11.59 12.07
C ILE A 471 7.40 12.37 13.00
N GLY A 472 7.49 12.09 14.29
CA GLY A 472 6.72 12.79 15.30
C GLY A 472 6.71 12.12 16.65
N ARG A 473 5.87 12.63 17.57
CA ARG A 473 5.70 12.13 18.93
C ARG A 473 4.61 11.05 18.97
N PHE A 474 5.01 9.81 18.77
CA PHE A 474 4.08 8.66 18.81
C PHE A 474 3.89 8.12 20.22
N ASP A 475 4.98 7.99 20.99
CA ASP A 475 5.01 7.43 22.34
C ASP A 475 5.06 8.54 23.39
N PRO A 476 4.01 8.76 24.18
CA PRO A 476 3.98 9.76 25.21
C PRO A 476 4.88 9.47 26.43
N ASP A 477 5.50 8.29 26.47
CA ASP A 477 6.53 7.97 27.48
C ASP A 477 7.92 8.50 27.07
N ILE A 478 8.09 8.91 25.81
CA ILE A 478 9.32 9.46 25.24
C ILE A 478 9.06 10.93 24.89
N ASP A 479 9.72 11.85 25.62
CA ASP A 479 9.60 13.30 25.37
C ASP A 479 10.51 13.75 24.23
N ASP A 480 10.38 13.06 23.09
CA ASP A 480 11.13 13.35 21.88
C ASP A 480 10.40 12.84 20.63
N ASP A 481 10.79 13.36 19.46
CA ASP A 481 10.29 12.86 18.18
C ASP A 481 10.97 11.54 17.84
N LEU A 482 10.18 10.63 17.27
CA LEU A 482 10.62 9.33 16.80
C LEU A 482 10.45 9.26 15.28
N ILE A 483 11.25 8.43 14.65
CA ILE A 483 11.17 8.12 13.22
C ILE A 483 10.54 6.75 13.09
N ALA A 484 9.45 6.63 12.36
CA ALA A 484 8.87 5.35 12.00
C ALA A 484 9.00 5.11 10.49
N ILE A 485 9.43 3.92 10.11
CA ILE A 485 9.86 3.60 8.76
C ILE A 485 9.24 2.27 8.33
N VAL A 486 8.77 2.20 7.09
CA VAL A 486 8.61 0.94 6.36
C VAL A 486 9.67 0.85 5.27
N SER A 487 10.25 -0.32 5.12
CA SER A 487 11.47 -0.44 4.36
C SER A 487 11.59 -1.80 3.70
N GLY A 488 10.94 -1.97 2.56
CA GLY A 488 11.01 -3.18 1.79
C GLY A 488 10.97 -4.45 2.67
N TRP A 489 11.82 -5.42 2.43
CA TRP A 489 11.91 -6.65 3.21
C TRP A 489 12.57 -6.49 4.59
N GLN A 490 13.00 -5.28 4.94
CA GLN A 490 13.43 -4.95 6.31
C GLN A 490 12.24 -4.72 7.25
N GLY A 491 11.04 -4.57 6.69
CA GLY A 491 9.79 -4.46 7.41
C GLY A 491 9.56 -3.08 8.03
N PHE A 492 8.98 -3.07 9.22
CA PHE A 492 8.64 -1.89 10.00
C PHE A 492 9.66 -1.65 11.11
N MET A 493 10.03 -0.38 11.35
CA MET A 493 10.96 0.03 12.41
C MET A 493 10.52 1.32 13.07
N ILE A 494 10.84 1.45 14.37
CA ILE A 494 10.83 2.72 15.11
C ILE A 494 12.27 3.03 15.53
N VAL A 495 12.71 4.26 15.27
CA VAL A 495 14.10 4.71 15.47
C VAL A 495 14.08 6.02 16.25
N ASP A 496 15.05 6.21 17.17
CA ASP A 496 15.24 7.49 17.85
C ASP A 496 16.07 8.49 17.04
N LYS A 497 16.18 9.74 17.51
CA LYS A 497 16.96 10.80 16.85
C LYS A 497 18.45 10.46 16.69
N GLN A 498 18.98 9.57 17.48
CA GLN A 498 20.38 9.14 17.48
C GLN A 498 20.66 7.97 16.52
N GLY A 499 19.61 7.44 15.87
CA GLY A 499 19.73 6.30 14.97
C GLY A 499 19.69 4.94 15.68
N HIS A 500 19.19 4.85 16.91
CA HIS A 500 19.00 3.56 17.56
C HIS A 500 17.65 2.98 17.20
N ILE A 501 17.62 1.75 16.73
CA ILE A 501 16.39 1.00 16.45
C ILE A 501 15.76 0.56 17.78
N LEU A 502 14.63 1.17 18.11
CA LEU A 502 13.86 0.89 19.34
C LEU A 502 12.95 -0.32 19.17
N SER A 503 12.37 -0.48 17.99
CA SER A 503 11.51 -1.61 17.63
C SER A 503 11.66 -1.95 16.17
N ARG A 504 11.56 -3.24 15.86
CA ARG A 504 11.59 -3.73 14.47
C ARG A 504 10.72 -4.97 14.31
N ASP A 505 9.94 -5.00 13.24
CA ASP A 505 9.13 -6.16 12.86
C ASP A 505 9.34 -6.48 11.38
N ILE A 506 9.91 -7.65 11.09
CA ILE A 506 10.09 -8.14 9.71
C ILE A 506 8.80 -8.83 9.27
N ASN A 507 7.86 -8.03 8.81
CA ASN A 507 6.47 -8.43 8.52
C ASN A 507 6.18 -8.64 7.03
N GLY A 508 7.19 -8.64 6.18
CA GLY A 508 7.11 -8.69 4.72
C GLY A 508 7.71 -7.45 4.08
N HIS A 509 7.45 -7.22 2.79
CA HIS A 509 7.89 -6.01 2.11
C HIS A 509 7.00 -4.83 2.51
N GLY A 510 7.45 -4.03 3.48
CA GLY A 510 6.71 -2.86 3.96
C GLY A 510 6.66 -1.76 2.91
N GLN A 511 5.45 -1.22 2.65
CA GLN A 511 5.23 -0.26 1.55
C GLN A 511 4.69 1.07 2.04
N ARG A 512 3.72 1.05 2.96
CA ARG A 512 3.04 2.25 3.44
C ARG A 512 3.00 2.25 4.96
N ILE A 513 3.02 3.47 5.52
CA ILE A 513 2.90 3.69 6.95
C ILE A 513 1.99 4.89 7.21
N SER A 514 1.22 4.83 8.28
CA SER A 514 0.53 5.98 8.85
C SER A 514 0.48 5.89 10.36
N ALA A 515 0.35 7.03 11.03
CA ALA A 515 0.07 7.07 12.45
C ALA A 515 -1.16 7.94 12.71
N GLY A 516 -1.94 7.59 13.72
CA GLY A 516 -3.15 8.30 14.08
C GLY A 516 -3.68 7.88 15.44
N ASN A 517 -4.68 8.61 15.91
CA ASN A 517 -5.45 8.25 17.09
C ASN A 517 -6.56 7.27 16.70
N TYR A 518 -6.17 6.07 16.21
CA TYR A 518 -7.09 5.05 15.74
C TYR A 518 -7.85 4.37 16.87
N LEU A 519 -7.21 4.26 18.05
CA LEU A 519 -7.76 3.65 19.26
C LEU A 519 -7.62 4.66 20.40
N PRO A 520 -8.56 5.60 20.58
CA PRO A 520 -8.43 6.69 21.51
C PRO A 520 -8.33 6.26 22.98
N GLU A 521 -8.74 5.03 23.31
CA GLU A 521 -8.59 4.46 24.65
C GLU A 521 -7.15 4.02 24.96
N MET A 522 -6.32 3.85 23.93
CA MET A 522 -4.92 3.45 24.08
C MET A 522 -4.03 4.67 24.27
N LYS A 523 -3.01 4.52 25.11
CA LYS A 523 -1.99 5.53 25.29
C LYS A 523 -1.10 5.62 24.04
N GLY A 524 -0.90 6.81 23.53
CA GLY A 524 -0.06 7.10 22.37
C GLY A 524 -0.78 6.88 21.03
N MET A 525 -0.08 7.17 19.94
CA MET A 525 -0.59 6.98 18.59
C MET A 525 -0.44 5.53 18.16
N GLN A 526 -1.40 5.00 17.42
CA GLN A 526 -1.23 3.71 16.77
C GLN A 526 -0.60 3.91 15.41
N ILE A 527 0.16 2.91 14.97
CA ILE A 527 0.86 2.92 13.70
C ILE A 527 0.28 1.82 12.82
N CYS A 528 -0.19 2.19 11.64
CA CYS A 528 -0.71 1.29 10.65
C CYS A 528 0.29 1.14 9.50
N THR A 529 0.59 -0.09 9.10
CA THR A 529 1.46 -0.36 7.94
C THR A 529 0.78 -1.31 6.98
N THR A 530 1.19 -1.27 5.71
CA THR A 530 0.80 -2.30 4.74
C THR A 530 2.01 -2.81 3.99
N THR A 531 1.91 -4.03 3.50
CA THR A 531 2.91 -4.67 2.67
C THR A 531 2.53 -4.60 1.19
N TYR A 532 3.54 -4.76 0.33
CA TYR A 532 3.39 -4.96 -1.11
C TYR A 532 4.50 -5.90 -1.61
N TRP A 533 4.64 -6.13 -2.90
CA TRP A 533 5.62 -7.06 -3.48
C TRP A 533 5.53 -8.48 -2.89
N GLU A 534 4.88 -9.37 -3.59
CA GLU A 534 4.68 -10.80 -3.29
C GLU A 534 3.75 -11.16 -2.12
N ASN A 535 3.47 -10.27 -1.18
CA ASN A 535 2.61 -10.54 -0.03
C ASN A 535 1.59 -9.43 0.21
N GLN A 536 0.83 -9.13 -0.74
CA GLN A 536 0.16 -7.89 -0.99
C GLN A 536 -0.92 -7.50 -0.04
N GLY A 537 -0.79 -6.28 0.43
CA GLY A 537 -1.82 -5.58 1.15
C GLY A 537 -2.10 -6.18 2.53
N ILE A 538 -1.19 -6.92 3.16
CA ILE A 538 -1.34 -7.26 4.57
C ILE A 538 -1.21 -5.99 5.38
N ILE A 539 -2.27 -5.65 6.09
CA ILE A 539 -2.33 -4.48 6.97
C ILE A 539 -2.01 -4.93 8.37
N TYR A 540 -1.10 -4.22 9.03
CA TYR A 540 -0.75 -4.41 10.42
C TYR A 540 -1.08 -3.15 11.21
N MET A 541 -1.64 -3.31 12.40
CA MET A 541 -1.83 -2.24 13.37
C MET A 541 -0.91 -2.50 14.55
N TYR A 542 -0.15 -1.47 14.93
CA TYR A 542 0.79 -1.49 16.05
C TYR A 542 0.41 -0.45 17.09
N ASP A 543 0.81 -0.68 18.33
CA ASP A 543 0.84 0.38 19.34
C ASP A 543 2.03 1.34 19.11
N CYS A 544 2.10 2.41 19.87
CA CYS A 544 3.16 3.42 19.77
C CYS A 544 4.59 2.90 20.05
N LYS A 545 4.72 1.68 20.58
CA LYS A 545 5.99 1.00 20.87
C LYS A 545 6.36 -0.05 19.82
N GLY A 546 5.55 -0.16 18.76
CA GLY A 546 5.76 -1.12 17.69
C GLY A 546 5.37 -2.56 18.02
N ARG A 547 4.49 -2.78 19.03
CA ARG A 547 3.92 -4.10 19.29
C ARG A 547 2.69 -4.28 18.43
N GLU A 548 2.63 -5.38 17.69
CA GLU A 548 1.48 -5.73 16.85
C GLU A 548 0.22 -5.92 17.71
N LEU A 549 -0.85 -5.25 17.33
CA LEU A 549 -2.18 -5.38 17.91
C LEU A 549 -3.02 -6.39 17.12
N TRP A 550 -2.99 -6.26 15.82
CA TRP A 550 -3.67 -7.16 14.88
C TRP A 550 -3.10 -7.02 13.47
N HIS A 551 -3.45 -7.96 12.62
CA HIS A 551 -3.21 -7.89 11.18
C HIS A 551 -4.40 -8.43 10.40
N MET A 552 -4.51 -8.00 9.15
CA MET A 552 -5.47 -8.55 8.20
C MET A 552 -4.96 -8.44 6.76
N GLU A 553 -5.36 -9.38 5.92
CA GLU A 553 -5.20 -9.28 4.47
C GLU A 553 -6.57 -9.03 3.86
N PRO A 554 -6.84 -7.82 3.34
CA PRO A 554 -8.09 -7.52 2.65
C PRO A 554 -8.12 -8.20 1.27
N SER A 555 -9.34 -8.36 0.74
CA SER A 555 -9.53 -9.03 -0.55
C SER A 555 -9.22 -8.14 -1.76
N SER A 556 -8.91 -6.85 -1.57
CA SER A 556 -8.42 -5.96 -2.62
C SER A 556 -7.09 -5.36 -2.23
N ASN A 557 -6.20 -5.19 -3.18
CA ASN A 557 -4.88 -4.61 -3.00
C ASN A 557 -4.89 -3.11 -3.32
N GLY A 558 -3.78 -2.41 -3.05
CA GLY A 558 -3.67 -0.98 -3.28
C GLY A 558 -4.33 -0.17 -2.16
N ASN A 559 -4.09 -0.57 -0.92
CA ASN A 559 -4.64 0.11 0.25
C ASN A 559 -3.82 1.35 0.58
N VAL A 560 -4.49 2.49 0.64
CA VAL A 560 -3.87 3.81 0.91
C VAL A 560 -3.37 3.88 2.34
N ILE A 561 -4.09 3.24 3.28
CA ILE A 561 -3.89 3.28 4.75
C ILE A 561 -3.69 4.69 5.33
N ALA A 562 -4.21 5.71 4.66
CA ALA A 562 -4.14 7.07 5.15
C ALA A 562 -5.03 7.27 6.38
N PRO A 563 -4.58 8.05 7.37
CA PRO A 563 -5.44 8.50 8.45
C PRO A 563 -6.49 9.45 7.89
N VAL A 564 -7.74 9.28 8.33
CA VAL A 564 -8.88 10.08 7.90
C VAL A 564 -9.57 10.71 9.10
N ASN A 565 -9.57 12.02 9.19
CA ASN A 565 -10.37 12.77 10.15
C ASN A 565 -11.83 12.84 9.66
N TRP A 566 -12.53 11.71 9.67
CA TRP A 566 -13.86 11.58 9.09
C TRP A 566 -14.98 12.17 9.95
N GLN A 567 -14.90 11.96 11.26
CA GLN A 567 -15.93 12.42 12.21
C GLN A 567 -15.64 13.81 12.77
N GLY A 568 -14.39 14.26 12.75
CA GLY A 568 -13.96 15.53 13.36
C GLY A 568 -13.90 15.47 14.89
N ASP A 569 -13.93 14.28 15.48
CA ASP A 569 -13.95 14.06 16.93
C ASP A 569 -12.56 13.74 17.52
N GLY A 570 -11.52 13.76 16.69
CA GLY A 570 -10.15 13.45 17.08
C GLY A 570 -9.80 11.97 17.04
N THR A 571 -10.68 11.16 16.46
CA THR A 571 -10.42 9.74 16.15
C THR A 571 -10.28 9.60 14.65
N GLU A 572 -9.15 9.09 14.19
CA GLU A 572 -8.95 8.81 12.78
C GLU A 572 -9.49 7.42 12.40
N LEU A 573 -9.94 7.32 11.15
CA LEU A 573 -10.13 6.06 10.45
C LEU A 573 -8.97 5.79 9.52
N VAL A 574 -8.84 4.55 9.06
CA VAL A 574 -7.86 4.18 8.02
C VAL A 574 -8.58 4.00 6.70
N LEU A 575 -8.25 4.79 5.68
CA LEU A 575 -8.76 4.59 4.34
C LEU A 575 -8.09 3.37 3.70
N LEU A 576 -8.87 2.41 3.25
CA LEU A 576 -8.39 1.32 2.42
C LEU A 576 -8.27 1.77 0.96
N ASN A 577 -9.37 1.84 0.27
CA ASN A 577 -9.51 2.28 -1.12
C ASN A 577 -10.98 2.53 -1.45
N GLY A 578 -11.28 2.91 -2.70
CA GLY A 578 -12.63 3.23 -3.16
C GLY A 578 -13.51 2.02 -3.49
N ASN A 579 -13.02 0.79 -3.44
CA ASN A 579 -13.79 -0.38 -3.89
C ASN A 579 -15.07 -0.56 -3.08
N VAL A 580 -16.22 -0.65 -3.77
CA VAL A 580 -17.55 -0.74 -3.15
C VAL A 580 -17.68 -1.98 -2.25
N LYS A 581 -17.14 -3.10 -2.70
CA LYS A 581 -17.31 -4.38 -2.01
C LYS A 581 -16.29 -4.58 -0.90
N TYR A 582 -15.04 -4.18 -1.10
CA TYR A 582 -13.93 -4.51 -0.21
C TYR A 582 -13.20 -3.29 0.36
N GLY A 583 -13.31 -2.12 -0.27
CA GLY A 583 -12.74 -0.86 0.16
C GLY A 583 -13.56 -0.14 1.23
N GLY A 584 -13.34 1.16 1.38
CA GLY A 584 -13.92 2.00 2.41
C GLY A 584 -12.93 2.33 3.51
N MET A 585 -13.42 2.63 4.72
CA MET A 585 -12.59 2.98 5.86
C MET A 585 -12.82 2.00 7.02
N ILE A 586 -11.73 1.64 7.68
CA ILE A 586 -11.74 0.81 8.89
C ILE A 586 -11.43 1.65 10.12
N ASP A 587 -11.98 1.21 11.27
CA ASP A 587 -11.59 1.76 12.57
C ASP A 587 -10.32 1.09 13.11
N GLY A 588 -9.85 1.54 14.28
CA GLY A 588 -8.65 1.00 14.93
C GLY A 588 -8.74 -0.48 15.36
N GLU A 589 -9.96 -1.05 15.39
CA GLU A 589 -10.17 -2.49 15.62
C GLU A 589 -10.18 -3.31 14.32
N GLY A 590 -10.03 -2.65 13.13
CA GLY A 590 -10.07 -3.29 11.82
C GLY A 590 -11.47 -3.54 11.27
N ASP A 591 -12.51 -3.02 11.92
CA ASP A 591 -13.88 -3.13 11.43
C ASP A 591 -14.15 -2.11 10.33
N ARG A 592 -14.70 -2.53 9.20
CA ARG A 592 -15.05 -1.66 8.06
C ARG A 592 -16.33 -0.88 8.38
N VAL A 593 -16.15 0.34 8.91
CA VAL A 593 -17.24 1.17 9.46
C VAL A 593 -17.83 2.17 8.47
N VAL A 594 -17.10 2.57 7.43
CA VAL A 594 -17.57 3.43 6.35
C VAL A 594 -17.42 2.73 5.01
N THR A 595 -18.44 2.78 4.16
CA THR A 595 -18.44 2.14 2.84
C THR A 595 -18.92 3.13 1.79
N PHE A 596 -18.25 3.14 0.63
CA PHE A 596 -18.70 3.98 -0.48
C PHE A 596 -19.99 3.45 -1.12
N PRO A 597 -20.88 4.33 -1.62
CA PRO A 597 -22.10 3.93 -2.31
C PRO A 597 -21.74 3.31 -3.68
N ASP A 598 -22.60 2.39 -4.16
CA ASP A 598 -22.50 1.84 -5.52
C ASP A 598 -23.21 2.81 -6.50
N ASP A 599 -22.58 3.94 -6.78
CA ASP A 599 -23.12 5.02 -7.62
C ASP A 599 -22.33 5.22 -8.93
N GLY A 600 -21.43 4.27 -9.23
CA GLY A 600 -20.60 4.28 -10.43
C GLY A 600 -19.33 5.12 -10.31
N HIS A 601 -18.90 5.45 -9.08
CA HIS A 601 -17.61 6.10 -8.85
C HIS A 601 -16.44 5.19 -9.27
N PRO A 602 -15.31 5.79 -9.67
CA PRO A 602 -14.08 5.04 -9.89
C PRO A 602 -13.49 4.54 -8.54
N ASP A 603 -12.74 3.47 -8.59
CA ASP A 603 -12.05 2.93 -7.42
C ASP A 603 -10.55 2.72 -7.61
N MET A 604 -9.99 3.23 -8.72
CA MET A 604 -8.58 3.02 -9.06
C MET A 604 -7.63 3.78 -8.13
N CYS A 605 -7.93 5.06 -7.86
CA CYS A 605 -7.08 5.96 -7.07
C CYS A 605 -7.90 6.64 -5.97
N ALA A 606 -7.25 6.92 -4.84
CA ALA A 606 -7.86 7.59 -3.72
C ALA A 606 -6.91 8.59 -3.04
N GLU A 607 -7.44 9.72 -2.58
CA GLU A 607 -6.73 10.72 -1.80
C GLU A 607 -7.60 11.21 -0.64
N VAL A 608 -6.95 11.65 0.43
CA VAL A 608 -7.57 12.14 1.67
C VAL A 608 -7.13 13.58 1.91
N ILE A 609 -8.08 14.51 1.97
CA ILE A 609 -7.75 15.93 2.11
C ILE A 609 -8.97 16.74 2.53
N ASP A 610 -8.80 17.75 3.39
CA ASP A 610 -9.83 18.74 3.70
C ASP A 610 -9.96 19.76 2.55
N LEU A 611 -11.04 19.70 1.80
CA LEU A 611 -11.35 20.59 0.68
C LEU A 611 -12.47 21.57 1.00
N THR A 612 -13.25 21.31 2.04
CA THR A 612 -14.39 22.16 2.44
C THR A 612 -14.01 23.17 3.52
N GLY A 613 -12.86 23.00 4.17
CA GLY A 613 -12.38 23.86 5.25
C GLY A 613 -13.16 23.67 6.56
N ASP A 614 -13.84 22.53 6.71
CA ASP A 614 -14.59 22.21 7.94
C ASP A 614 -13.77 21.37 8.93
N HIS A 615 -12.48 21.20 8.65
CA HIS A 615 -11.49 20.42 9.41
C HIS A 615 -11.72 18.90 9.35
N ARG A 616 -12.63 18.41 8.54
CA ARG A 616 -12.78 16.99 8.23
C ARG A 616 -12.26 16.71 6.82
N ASP A 617 -11.81 15.50 6.62
CA ASP A 617 -11.27 15.11 5.33
C ASP A 617 -12.38 14.69 4.37
N GLU A 618 -12.31 15.17 3.14
CA GLU A 618 -12.99 14.60 1.98
C GLU A 618 -12.17 13.43 1.43
N ILE A 619 -12.88 12.54 0.72
CA ILE A 619 -12.25 11.44 -0.02
C ILE A 619 -12.41 11.69 -1.50
N VAL A 620 -11.30 11.81 -2.20
CA VAL A 620 -11.23 11.97 -3.65
C VAL A 620 -10.96 10.60 -4.26
N LEU A 621 -11.86 10.13 -5.12
CA LEU A 621 -11.72 8.88 -5.87
C LEU A 621 -11.64 9.18 -7.36
N TRP A 622 -10.64 8.66 -8.07
CA TRP A 622 -10.52 8.92 -9.50
C TRP A 622 -9.90 7.76 -10.29
N ASP A 623 -10.13 7.79 -11.57
CA ASP A 623 -9.43 7.06 -12.62
C ASP A 623 -8.97 8.04 -13.72
N HIS A 624 -8.63 7.54 -14.89
CA HIS A 624 -8.23 8.38 -16.01
C HIS A 624 -9.40 9.11 -16.71
N ASP A 625 -10.65 8.75 -16.40
CA ASP A 625 -11.84 9.31 -17.05
C ASP A 625 -12.65 10.24 -16.12
N ARG A 626 -12.68 9.92 -14.81
CA ARG A 626 -13.62 10.56 -13.87
C ARG A 626 -12.98 10.75 -12.50
N MET A 627 -13.47 11.77 -11.78
CA MET A 627 -13.15 12.01 -10.38
C MET A 627 -14.41 12.32 -9.59
N TYR A 628 -14.57 11.67 -8.45
CA TYR A 628 -15.65 11.91 -7.49
C TYR A 628 -15.05 12.32 -6.16
N ILE A 629 -15.70 13.29 -5.50
CA ILE A 629 -15.31 13.77 -4.17
C ILE A 629 -16.46 13.52 -3.21
N TYR A 630 -16.18 12.81 -2.14
CA TYR A 630 -17.15 12.48 -1.09
C TYR A 630 -16.86 13.26 0.18
N THR A 631 -17.90 13.85 0.74
CA THR A 631 -17.95 14.44 2.08
C THR A 631 -18.90 13.63 2.96
N GLN A 632 -19.08 14.04 4.19
CA GLN A 632 -19.90 13.36 5.19
C GLN A 632 -21.40 13.73 5.02
N ASP A 633 -22.29 12.76 5.32
CA ASP A 633 -23.76 12.94 5.21
C ASP A 633 -24.37 13.73 6.36
N ARG A 634 -23.60 14.08 7.37
CA ARG A 634 -24.06 14.80 8.56
C ARG A 634 -23.04 15.85 9.02
N PRO A 635 -23.50 16.94 9.66
CA PRO A 635 -22.61 17.96 10.19
C PRO A 635 -21.70 17.39 11.29
N CYS A 636 -20.56 18.05 11.47
CA CYS A 636 -19.64 17.77 12.56
C CYS A 636 -19.90 18.69 13.76
N GLU A 637 -19.83 18.12 14.95
CA GLU A 637 -19.71 18.88 16.20
C GLU A 637 -18.30 18.67 16.73
N ILE A 638 -17.32 19.39 16.21
CA ILE A 638 -15.93 19.31 16.70
C ILE A 638 -15.87 19.89 18.10
N LYS A 639 -15.56 19.05 19.07
CA LYS A 639 -15.34 19.46 20.47
C LYS A 639 -13.90 19.16 20.89
N GLY A 640 -13.20 20.19 21.37
CA GLY A 640 -11.94 20.04 22.08
C GLY A 640 -10.66 19.90 21.26
N ARG A 641 -10.72 19.50 20.00
CA ARG A 641 -9.53 19.39 19.12
C ARG A 641 -9.71 20.14 17.83
N GLU A 642 -8.65 20.74 17.33
CA GLU A 642 -8.60 21.35 16.03
C GLU A 642 -7.50 20.66 15.22
N TYR A 643 -7.85 20.16 14.04
CA TYR A 643 -6.87 19.71 13.07
C TYR A 643 -6.21 20.96 12.46
N VAL A 644 -4.94 21.11 12.70
CA VAL A 644 -4.15 22.15 12.06
C VAL A 644 -3.16 21.44 11.15
N PRO A 645 -3.46 21.32 9.87
CA PRO A 645 -2.46 20.90 8.93
C PRO A 645 -1.32 21.92 8.98
N ASP A 646 -0.09 21.46 9.13
CA ASP A 646 1.09 22.34 9.15
C ASP A 646 1.19 23.19 7.89
N LYS A 647 0.43 22.86 6.86
CA LYS A 647 0.67 23.30 5.51
C LYS A 647 -0.60 23.24 4.66
N TYR A 648 -0.56 23.94 3.56
CA TYR A 648 -1.56 23.95 2.49
C TYR A 648 -2.01 22.59 2.02
N PRO A 649 -3.16 22.52 1.29
CA PRO A 649 -3.75 21.25 0.90
C PRO A 649 -2.70 20.40 0.30
N HIS A 650 -1.85 20.20 -0.27
CA HIS A 650 -0.95 19.15 -0.73
C HIS A 650 0.53 19.51 -0.75
N TYR A 651 0.95 20.23 0.26
CA TYR A 651 2.35 20.55 0.45
C TYR A 651 3.18 19.26 0.65
N ASN A 652 4.18 19.06 -0.18
CA ASN A 652 5.06 17.90 -0.15
C ASN A 652 4.38 16.52 -0.27
N SER A 653 3.23 16.46 -0.89
CA SER A 653 2.63 15.16 -1.19
C SER A 653 3.40 14.42 -2.29
N SER A 654 3.40 13.11 -2.20
CA SER A 654 3.96 12.20 -3.20
C SER A 654 3.14 10.92 -3.27
N ASN A 655 3.62 9.91 -3.97
CA ASN A 655 3.09 8.54 -3.82
C ASN A 655 3.19 8.07 -2.36
N TYR A 656 4.19 8.54 -1.62
CA TYR A 656 4.39 8.32 -0.19
C TYR A 656 3.93 9.60 0.51
N ARG A 657 2.77 9.61 1.09
CA ARG A 657 2.03 10.78 1.57
C ARG A 657 2.84 11.73 2.48
N GLY A 658 3.95 11.29 3.07
CA GLY A 658 4.81 12.10 3.91
C GLY A 658 4.09 12.61 5.15
N GLU A 659 3.98 13.93 5.31
CA GLU A 659 3.32 14.58 6.43
C GLU A 659 1.83 14.24 6.58
N TYR A 660 1.18 13.83 5.50
CA TYR A 660 -0.24 13.45 5.50
C TYR A 660 -0.49 12.03 6.04
N SER A 661 0.55 11.26 6.25
CA SER A 661 0.48 9.95 6.93
C SER A 661 0.52 10.06 8.46
N PHE A 662 0.72 11.26 9.00
CA PHE A 662 0.72 11.53 10.43
C PHE A 662 0.03 12.87 10.73
N PRO A 663 -1.29 12.89 11.05
CA PRO A 663 -2.02 14.11 11.34
C PRO A 663 -1.52 14.73 12.66
N LYS A 664 -1.46 16.06 12.68
CA LYS A 664 -1.13 16.83 13.88
C LYS A 664 -2.41 17.46 14.43
N TRP A 665 -2.66 17.23 15.70
CA TRP A 665 -3.81 17.78 16.42
C TRP A 665 -3.38 18.80 17.43
N ILE A 666 -4.08 19.94 17.50
CA ILE A 666 -3.97 20.91 18.58
C ILE A 666 -5.23 20.80 19.44
N GLU A 667 -5.05 20.63 20.76
CA GLU A 667 -6.16 20.72 21.71
C GLU A 667 -6.52 22.20 21.88
N LYS A 668 -7.79 22.54 21.58
CA LYS A 668 -8.30 23.88 21.94
C LYS A 668 -8.43 23.95 23.46
N PRO A 669 -7.95 25.05 24.10
CA PRO A 669 -8.32 25.29 25.49
C PRO A 669 -9.85 25.28 25.61
N GLU A 670 -10.39 24.62 26.64
CA GLU A 670 -11.80 24.74 26.94
C GLU A 670 -12.10 26.25 27.09
N GLU A 671 -12.89 26.81 26.17
CA GLU A 671 -13.46 28.14 26.39
C GLU A 671 -14.25 28.02 27.68
N ASN A 672 -13.81 28.73 28.72
CA ASN A 672 -14.48 28.78 30.01
C ASN A 672 -15.97 29.07 29.77
N ALA A 673 -16.82 28.08 30.01
CA ALA A 673 -18.26 28.15 29.89
C ALA A 673 -18.86 29.13 30.88
#